data_19150eb5c8ec69419b48a40b523e395c
#
_entry.id   19150eb5c8ec69419b48a40b523e395c
#
_cell.length_a   1.000
_cell.length_b   1.000
_cell.length_c   1.000
_cell.angle_alpha   90.00
_cell.angle_beta   90.00
_cell.angle_gamma   90.00
#
_symmetry.space_group_name_H-M   'P 1'
#
loop_
_entity.id
_entity.type
_entity.pdbx_description
1 polymer ?
#
loop_
_entity_poly.entity_id
_entity_poly.type
_entity_poly.pdbx_seq_one_letter_code
_entity_poly.pdbx_strand_id
1 'polypeptide(L)'
;RYAERTLKPRLQLVSGVADIRLTGAPKTAIKVYLDPDRLQALGIPPLQVVQALSASALNLPLGALTEEERRLVYTLRATPRTASEVAEVLVDPGRGIRVRDVARVEEAREAPTTLNRVNGRPAVVLAVVKTPDANAVAVAQGVRRALEETSLPPGYRAEVALDTTRFIQAAVEDTVREAFLAALAVSLVVLVFLGKLNSVFSVILAIPITLSGAILLFGVLGFTYNLISLLALTVAVGIVVDDSIVVAENIDRYRRMGLGLKEAVLKGASEVSAAVAAATLSLLAVFLPISFLPGLIGQIFQQFGLGMAAAIGVSWLEALLFLTVRLAYFPDPDPPTLKEALRAALLLPKDLAWAYRRGFRTALGLLLGLGAAFLLYRQGPLHLLLLVLYPALLGLGRYLGRLLLDLAGALARLLHEATEGGVRRLTEGYARALEAALARPYLVLGLAGLAFLSVFPILPRIPFNFTPRADTGVLTATLLLPKDTPLSVSDRAARALEAYFLAHPAVERVVTTVGASATGGAQVGDPSRVQLQIVLKPKGERPDIFTLTEVFNREGKEALKDFPGADLRVLAQTGPEAGDADLQFFVTGPDREALEARVQAIVDRIAEKPYVLNVKSTLEATQRERVFVPDPARLSGTGLTPQDVAQTLRLYLSGTQAATARRSGEEYPVVVQADPLRYSGEGGLLSLPVYAPALQAFLPLGSLGRFEERPSPTLISRRNQAYAAGININLKPEAPGALQVQAELEQDLRAAGLLGDGVELVASGLGSFTEELASLAPLAFGLALVLNYLVIASQFNAWRYPLYLLLPVPLALVGAFWLTYFLGTGLDVISVLGVVMLIGLVTKNAILLLDFASRRMREKPLKEALVEAARLRLRPILMTTLTVLIISLPLLLGAGEGSEYRRPLGVVILGGMLSSTLLTLFVVPAAFFAVEGRLARKGGKG
;
A
#
# COMPACT_ATOMS: atom_id res chain seq x y z
N ARG A 1 -19.33 -27.73 7.32
CA ARG A 1 -19.87 -27.69 8.72
C ARG A 1 -18.81 -27.18 9.70
N TYR A 2 -17.67 -27.85 9.88
CA TYR A 2 -16.65 -27.46 10.85
C TYR A 2 -16.12 -26.05 10.58
N ALA A 3 -15.83 -25.71 9.32
CA ALA A 3 -15.39 -24.36 8.92
C ALA A 3 -16.44 -23.29 9.26
N GLU A 4 -17.73 -23.58 9.03
CA GLU A 4 -18.82 -22.64 9.24
C GLU A 4 -19.18 -22.46 10.73
N ARG A 5 -19.11 -23.51 11.53
CA ARG A 5 -19.62 -23.55 12.91
C ARG A 5 -18.56 -23.33 13.96
N THR A 6 -17.34 -23.75 13.67
CA THR A 6 -16.25 -23.69 14.64
C THR A 6 -15.21 -22.67 14.23
N LEU A 7 -14.69 -22.77 13.00
CA LEU A 7 -13.61 -21.86 12.57
C LEU A 7 -14.12 -20.45 12.34
N LYS A 8 -15.20 -20.28 11.56
CA LYS A 8 -15.70 -18.93 11.26
C LYS A 8 -16.04 -18.13 12.52
N PRO A 9 -16.85 -18.62 13.48
CA PRO A 9 -17.14 -17.86 14.70
C PRO A 9 -15.90 -17.58 15.53
N ARG A 10 -14.98 -18.55 15.63
CA ARG A 10 -13.76 -18.38 16.41
C ARG A 10 -12.82 -17.31 15.83
N LEU A 11 -12.68 -17.27 14.51
CA LEU A 11 -11.89 -16.27 13.82
C LEU A 11 -12.58 -14.90 13.82
N GLN A 12 -13.92 -14.84 13.85
CA GLN A 12 -14.66 -13.58 13.98
C GLN A 12 -14.47 -12.90 15.34
N LEU A 13 -14.07 -13.64 16.38
CA LEU A 13 -13.76 -13.07 17.70
C LEU A 13 -12.41 -12.37 17.74
N VAL A 14 -11.58 -12.52 16.72
CA VAL A 14 -10.30 -11.81 16.64
C VAL A 14 -10.57 -10.33 16.45
N SER A 15 -9.98 -9.52 17.32
CA SER A 15 -10.14 -8.06 17.27
C SER A 15 -9.74 -7.50 15.91
N GLY A 16 -10.60 -6.66 15.34
CA GLY A 16 -10.39 -6.05 14.03
C GLY A 16 -10.86 -6.88 12.84
N VAL A 17 -11.43 -8.07 13.05
CA VAL A 17 -12.12 -8.83 11.99
C VAL A 17 -13.54 -8.30 11.84
N ALA A 18 -13.89 -7.85 10.63
CA ALA A 18 -15.25 -7.40 10.29
C ALA A 18 -16.14 -8.56 9.86
N ASP A 19 -15.64 -9.43 8.98
CA ASP A 19 -16.38 -10.57 8.44
C ASP A 19 -15.43 -11.69 8.03
N ILE A 20 -15.99 -12.91 7.93
CA ILE A 20 -15.32 -14.06 7.33
C ILE A 20 -16.22 -14.63 6.27
N ARG A 21 -15.80 -14.52 5.03
CA ARG A 21 -16.48 -15.04 3.87
C ARG A 21 -16.03 -16.48 3.62
N LEU A 22 -16.99 -17.39 3.59
CA LEU A 22 -16.75 -18.82 3.37
C LEU A 22 -17.18 -19.17 1.95
N THR A 23 -16.27 -19.74 1.16
CA THR A 23 -16.56 -20.20 -0.20
C THR A 23 -16.09 -21.65 -0.40
N GLY A 24 -16.72 -22.36 -1.38
CA GLY A 24 -16.37 -23.75 -1.67
C GLY A 24 -16.94 -24.78 -0.68
N ALA A 25 -17.88 -24.37 0.17
CA ALA A 25 -18.54 -25.26 1.12
C ALA A 25 -19.98 -25.55 0.66
N PRO A 26 -20.28 -26.67 0.00
CA PRO A 26 -21.65 -27.01 -0.39
C PRO A 26 -22.51 -27.22 0.84
N LYS A 27 -23.70 -26.61 0.87
CA LYS A 27 -24.69 -26.79 1.92
C LYS A 27 -25.38 -28.13 1.74
N THR A 28 -25.80 -28.76 2.83
CA THR A 28 -26.63 -29.94 2.78
C THR A 28 -28.08 -29.52 2.81
N ALA A 29 -28.89 -30.09 1.92
CA ALA A 29 -30.34 -29.90 1.85
C ALA A 29 -31.07 -31.26 1.81
N ILE A 30 -32.32 -31.27 2.20
CA ILE A 30 -33.20 -32.39 1.92
C ILE A 30 -33.85 -32.09 0.56
N LYS A 31 -33.51 -32.90 -0.43
CA LYS A 31 -34.04 -32.77 -1.79
C LYS A 31 -35.25 -33.66 -1.97
N VAL A 32 -36.33 -33.10 -2.50
CA VAL A 32 -37.56 -33.77 -2.85
C VAL A 32 -37.68 -33.73 -4.36
N TYR A 33 -37.29 -34.83 -5.01
CA TYR A 33 -37.36 -34.95 -6.47
C TYR A 33 -38.72 -35.44 -6.88
N LEU A 34 -39.55 -34.59 -7.44
CA LEU A 34 -40.89 -34.88 -7.92
C LEU A 34 -40.83 -35.90 -9.06
N ASP A 35 -41.72 -36.88 -9.04
CA ASP A 35 -41.96 -37.81 -10.14
C ASP A 35 -43.23 -37.37 -10.91
N PRO A 36 -43.06 -36.71 -12.08
CA PRO A 36 -44.22 -36.19 -12.81
C PRO A 36 -45.20 -37.22 -13.29
N ASP A 37 -44.73 -38.47 -13.60
CA ASP A 37 -45.64 -39.57 -14.02
C ASP A 37 -46.52 -39.99 -12.87
N ARG A 38 -45.97 -40.10 -11.67
CA ARG A 38 -46.75 -40.41 -10.46
C ARG A 38 -47.71 -39.31 -10.07
N LEU A 39 -47.23 -38.04 -10.17
CA LEU A 39 -48.08 -36.86 -9.96
C LEU A 39 -49.28 -36.88 -10.92
N GLN A 40 -49.04 -37.15 -12.21
CA GLN A 40 -50.06 -37.25 -13.23
C GLN A 40 -51.01 -38.43 -12.97
N ALA A 41 -50.50 -39.61 -12.68
CA ALA A 41 -51.29 -40.83 -12.41
C ALA A 41 -52.22 -40.66 -11.18
N LEU A 42 -51.75 -39.93 -10.16
CA LEU A 42 -52.52 -39.70 -8.94
C LEU A 42 -53.31 -38.36 -9.00
N GLY A 43 -53.20 -37.59 -10.05
CA GLY A 43 -53.87 -36.28 -10.21
C GLY A 43 -53.45 -35.25 -9.14
N ILE A 44 -52.18 -35.26 -8.69
CA ILE A 44 -51.64 -34.35 -7.67
C ILE A 44 -50.94 -33.20 -8.33
N PRO A 45 -51.38 -31.94 -8.15
CA PRO A 45 -50.65 -30.78 -8.64
C PRO A 45 -49.26 -30.66 -7.98
N PRO A 46 -48.17 -30.32 -8.72
CA PRO A 46 -46.82 -30.20 -8.14
C PRO A 46 -46.74 -29.20 -7.01
N LEU A 47 -47.44 -28.08 -7.09
CA LEU A 47 -47.51 -27.04 -6.04
C LEU A 47 -48.18 -27.54 -4.76
N GLN A 48 -49.08 -28.51 -4.84
CA GLN A 48 -49.72 -29.11 -3.65
C GLN A 48 -48.69 -29.81 -2.75
N VAL A 49 -47.66 -30.43 -3.33
CA VAL A 49 -46.54 -31.02 -2.57
C VAL A 49 -45.80 -29.96 -1.79
N VAL A 50 -45.53 -28.78 -2.43
CA VAL A 50 -44.87 -27.63 -1.78
C VAL A 50 -45.73 -27.11 -0.64
N GLN A 51 -47.06 -26.95 -0.88
CA GLN A 51 -48.01 -26.48 0.14
C GLN A 51 -48.13 -27.45 1.33
N ALA A 52 -48.20 -28.74 1.07
CA ALA A 52 -48.25 -29.78 2.11
C ALA A 52 -46.99 -29.76 2.99
N LEU A 53 -45.81 -29.66 2.39
CA LEU A 53 -44.57 -29.59 3.13
C LEU A 53 -44.46 -28.27 3.94
N SER A 54 -44.87 -27.14 3.37
CA SER A 54 -44.89 -25.86 4.07
C SER A 54 -45.86 -25.91 5.27
N ALA A 55 -47.05 -26.48 5.09
CA ALA A 55 -48.05 -26.66 6.15
C ALA A 55 -47.62 -27.64 7.25
N SER A 56 -46.75 -28.62 6.94
CA SER A 56 -46.23 -29.58 7.90
C SER A 56 -45.02 -29.06 8.70
N ALA A 57 -44.44 -27.96 8.34
CA ALA A 57 -43.26 -27.41 8.99
C ALA A 57 -43.58 -26.26 9.97
N LEU A 58 -44.56 -26.45 10.80
CA LEU A 58 -45.04 -25.46 11.75
C LEU A 58 -44.48 -25.66 13.15
N ASN A 59 -44.12 -24.55 13.77
CA ASN A 59 -43.69 -24.48 15.16
C ASN A 59 -44.44 -23.31 15.80
N LEU A 60 -45.62 -23.61 16.40
CA LEU A 60 -46.52 -22.57 16.89
C LEU A 60 -46.74 -22.68 18.39
N PRO A 61 -46.57 -21.61 19.16
CA PRO A 61 -47.00 -21.55 20.54
C PRO A 61 -48.54 -21.57 20.56
N LEU A 62 -49.13 -22.52 21.24
CA LEU A 62 -50.60 -22.71 21.34
C LEU A 62 -51.18 -21.89 22.46
N GLY A 63 -50.37 -21.42 23.39
CA GLY A 63 -50.81 -20.71 24.57
C GLY A 63 -50.26 -21.28 25.88
N ALA A 64 -50.75 -20.80 27.00
CA ALA A 64 -50.38 -21.31 28.30
C ALA A 64 -51.64 -21.53 29.14
N LEU A 65 -51.74 -22.65 29.83
CA LEU A 65 -52.75 -22.93 30.82
C LEU A 65 -52.10 -22.96 32.21
N THR A 66 -52.86 -22.47 33.21
CA THR A 66 -52.44 -22.56 34.59
C THR A 66 -53.17 -23.77 35.21
N GLU A 67 -52.39 -24.79 35.56
CA GLU A 67 -52.89 -25.97 36.25
C GLU A 67 -52.26 -25.94 37.65
N GLU A 68 -53.12 -25.89 38.65
CA GLU A 68 -52.74 -25.72 40.05
C GLU A 68 -51.86 -24.47 40.22
N GLU A 69 -50.62 -24.58 40.62
CA GLU A 69 -49.65 -23.47 40.82
C GLU A 69 -48.60 -23.36 39.66
N ARG A 70 -48.83 -24.10 38.56
CA ARG A 70 -47.84 -24.14 37.43
C ARG A 70 -48.44 -23.57 36.17
N ARG A 71 -47.73 -22.66 35.53
CA ARG A 71 -48.03 -22.20 34.16
C ARG A 71 -47.38 -23.11 33.14
N LEU A 72 -48.17 -23.94 32.42
CA LEU A 72 -47.73 -24.82 31.38
C LEU A 72 -47.89 -24.13 30.02
N VAL A 73 -46.84 -24.09 29.24
CA VAL A 73 -46.82 -23.53 27.87
C VAL A 73 -46.98 -24.69 26.88
N TYR A 74 -48.00 -24.61 26.06
CA TYR A 74 -48.23 -25.58 25.00
C TYR A 74 -47.68 -25.10 23.68
N THR A 75 -46.98 -25.95 22.96
CA THR A 75 -46.36 -25.64 21.66
C THR A 75 -46.60 -26.81 20.71
N LEU A 76 -47.13 -26.53 19.52
CA LEU A 76 -47.17 -27.48 18.42
C LEU A 76 -45.81 -27.55 17.74
N ARG A 77 -45.20 -28.71 17.67
CA ARG A 77 -43.97 -28.98 16.93
C ARG A 77 -44.21 -30.02 15.86
N ALA A 78 -44.33 -29.56 14.62
CA ALA A 78 -44.58 -30.46 13.47
C ALA A 78 -43.43 -30.38 12.43
N THR A 79 -42.29 -29.70 12.75
CA THR A 79 -41.17 -29.54 11.83
C THR A 79 -40.44 -30.87 11.61
N PRO A 80 -40.33 -31.34 10.34
CA PRO A 80 -39.63 -32.60 10.04
C PRO A 80 -38.13 -32.46 10.35
N ARG A 81 -37.48 -33.56 10.75
CA ARG A 81 -36.05 -33.55 11.15
C ARG A 81 -35.16 -34.30 10.17
N THR A 82 -35.74 -35.28 9.46
CA THR A 82 -35.00 -36.19 8.58
C THR A 82 -35.66 -36.31 7.21
N ALA A 83 -34.91 -36.79 6.22
CA ALA A 83 -35.46 -37.07 4.90
C ALA A 83 -36.60 -38.10 4.97
N SER A 84 -36.53 -39.08 5.91
CA SER A 84 -37.58 -40.07 6.13
C SER A 84 -38.87 -39.44 6.66
N GLU A 85 -38.76 -38.48 7.61
CA GLU A 85 -39.96 -37.78 8.11
C GLU A 85 -40.57 -36.86 7.04
N VAL A 86 -39.72 -36.19 6.18
CA VAL A 86 -40.21 -35.44 5.01
C VAL A 86 -40.97 -36.35 4.04
N ALA A 87 -40.49 -37.57 3.80
CA ALA A 87 -41.14 -38.57 2.92
C ALA A 87 -42.53 -39.01 3.43
N GLU A 88 -42.75 -39.00 4.74
CA GLU A 88 -44.01 -39.40 5.37
C GLU A 88 -45.10 -38.32 5.45
N VAL A 89 -44.74 -37.05 5.07
CA VAL A 89 -45.69 -35.94 5.06
C VAL A 89 -46.85 -36.22 4.11
N LEU A 90 -48.09 -36.04 4.59
CA LEU A 90 -49.29 -36.23 3.79
C LEU A 90 -49.48 -35.09 2.78
N VAL A 91 -49.52 -35.42 1.51
CA VAL A 91 -49.81 -34.50 0.40
C VAL A 91 -51.31 -34.38 0.18
N ASP A 92 -51.99 -35.51 0.27
CA ASP A 92 -53.46 -35.57 0.23
C ASP A 92 -53.96 -36.43 1.40
N PRO A 93 -54.40 -35.82 2.51
CA PRO A 93 -54.91 -36.51 3.67
C PRO A 93 -56.16 -37.34 3.41
N GLY A 94 -57.02 -36.90 2.46
CA GLY A 94 -58.25 -37.59 2.13
C GLY A 94 -58.02 -38.95 1.46
N ARG A 95 -56.97 -39.05 0.66
CA ARG A 95 -56.58 -40.30 -0.06
C ARG A 95 -55.39 -41.02 0.59
N GLY A 96 -54.79 -40.42 1.66
CA GLY A 96 -53.65 -41.01 2.34
C GLY A 96 -52.34 -40.94 1.57
N ILE A 97 -52.24 -40.12 0.51
CA ILE A 97 -51.08 -39.99 -0.36
C ILE A 97 -49.97 -39.20 0.36
N ARG A 98 -48.76 -39.73 0.38
CA ARG A 98 -47.60 -39.12 1.04
C ARG A 98 -46.58 -38.65 0.01
N VAL A 99 -45.62 -37.82 0.47
CA VAL A 99 -44.54 -37.32 -0.40
C VAL A 99 -43.77 -38.45 -1.07
N ARG A 100 -43.50 -39.56 -0.38
CA ARG A 100 -42.82 -40.75 -0.94
C ARG A 100 -43.56 -41.40 -2.11
N ASP A 101 -44.88 -41.22 -2.18
CA ASP A 101 -45.68 -41.83 -3.24
C ASP A 101 -45.56 -41.04 -4.55
N VAL A 102 -45.19 -39.77 -4.48
CA VAL A 102 -45.12 -38.80 -5.62
C VAL A 102 -43.74 -38.25 -5.84
N ALA A 103 -42.75 -38.54 -4.95
CA ALA A 103 -41.40 -38.00 -5.02
C ALA A 103 -40.36 -38.92 -4.38
N ARG A 104 -39.12 -38.79 -4.78
CA ARG A 104 -37.96 -39.39 -4.12
C ARG A 104 -37.37 -38.36 -3.16
N VAL A 105 -37.16 -38.73 -1.91
CA VAL A 105 -36.63 -37.84 -0.87
C VAL A 105 -35.27 -38.33 -0.43
N GLU A 106 -34.27 -37.48 -0.46
CA GLU A 106 -32.92 -37.81 -0.03
C GLU A 106 -32.17 -36.61 0.59
N GLU A 107 -31.25 -36.88 1.51
CA GLU A 107 -30.29 -35.86 1.93
C GLU A 107 -29.20 -35.74 0.85
N ALA A 108 -29.10 -34.59 0.22
CA ALA A 108 -28.14 -34.34 -0.83
C ALA A 108 -27.38 -33.02 -0.57
N ARG A 109 -26.21 -32.91 -1.12
CA ARG A 109 -25.49 -31.60 -1.15
C ARG A 109 -26.11 -30.73 -2.24
N GLU A 110 -26.27 -29.44 -1.96
CA GLU A 110 -26.62 -28.48 -3.01
C GLU A 110 -25.57 -28.53 -4.11
N ALA A 111 -25.97 -28.34 -5.36
CA ALA A 111 -25.01 -28.20 -6.44
C ALA A 111 -24.06 -27.05 -6.13
N PRO A 112 -22.72 -27.23 -6.19
CA PRO A 112 -21.79 -26.19 -5.90
C PRO A 112 -21.93 -25.08 -6.94
N THR A 113 -22.11 -23.85 -6.49
CA THR A 113 -22.08 -22.66 -7.35
C THR A 113 -20.65 -22.18 -7.56
N THR A 114 -19.76 -22.52 -6.64
CA THR A 114 -18.35 -22.19 -6.67
C THR A 114 -17.49 -23.38 -6.26
N LEU A 115 -16.35 -23.55 -6.92
CA LEU A 115 -15.35 -24.55 -6.57
C LEU A 115 -14.04 -23.87 -6.20
N ASN A 116 -13.44 -24.28 -5.09
CA ASN A 116 -12.15 -23.76 -4.65
C ASN A 116 -11.11 -24.86 -4.56
N ARG A 117 -9.89 -24.54 -4.96
CA ARG A 117 -8.71 -25.39 -4.83
C ARG A 117 -7.50 -24.59 -4.39
N VAL A 118 -6.61 -25.23 -3.69
CA VAL A 118 -5.28 -24.74 -3.36
C VAL A 118 -4.27 -25.78 -3.86
N ASN A 119 -3.37 -25.39 -4.73
CA ASN A 119 -2.40 -26.29 -5.38
C ASN A 119 -3.06 -27.53 -5.99
N GLY A 120 -4.18 -27.34 -6.73
CA GLY A 120 -4.95 -28.40 -7.36
C GLY A 120 -5.81 -29.26 -6.43
N ARG A 121 -5.73 -29.08 -5.10
CA ARG A 121 -6.50 -29.85 -4.12
C ARG A 121 -7.79 -29.11 -3.72
N PRO A 122 -8.93 -29.79 -3.67
CA PRO A 122 -10.16 -29.16 -3.21
C PRO A 122 -10.02 -28.56 -1.81
N ALA A 123 -10.49 -27.34 -1.64
CA ALA A 123 -10.38 -26.59 -0.40
C ALA A 123 -11.66 -25.79 -0.11
N VAL A 124 -11.92 -25.56 1.17
CA VAL A 124 -12.85 -24.53 1.62
C VAL A 124 -12.04 -23.29 1.97
N VAL A 125 -12.34 -22.18 1.32
CA VAL A 125 -11.62 -20.90 1.51
C VAL A 125 -12.39 -20.02 2.50
N LEU A 126 -11.68 -19.56 3.53
CA LEU A 126 -12.16 -18.56 4.48
C LEU A 126 -11.39 -17.26 4.20
N ALA A 127 -12.07 -16.29 3.62
CA ALA A 127 -11.51 -14.98 3.39
C ALA A 127 -11.81 -14.07 4.59
N VAL A 128 -10.77 -13.67 5.32
CA VAL A 128 -10.87 -12.78 6.47
C VAL A 128 -10.88 -11.35 6.01
N VAL A 129 -11.92 -10.60 6.32
CA VAL A 129 -12.09 -9.19 6.03
C VAL A 129 -11.90 -8.41 7.32
N LYS A 130 -10.96 -7.47 7.34
CA LYS A 130 -10.72 -6.61 8.50
C LYS A 130 -11.65 -5.41 8.52
N THR A 131 -11.86 -4.79 9.69
CA THR A 131 -12.49 -3.47 9.79
C THR A 131 -11.58 -2.39 9.16
N PRO A 132 -12.14 -1.31 8.58
CA PRO A 132 -11.35 -0.28 7.90
C PRO A 132 -10.23 0.32 8.75
N ASP A 133 -10.48 0.55 10.03
CA ASP A 133 -9.60 1.15 11.03
C ASP A 133 -8.61 0.15 11.67
N ALA A 134 -8.80 -1.16 11.47
CA ALA A 134 -7.94 -2.17 12.08
C ALA A 134 -6.56 -2.26 11.40
N ASN A 135 -5.55 -2.53 12.22
CA ASN A 135 -4.21 -2.84 11.75
C ASN A 135 -4.18 -4.22 11.09
N ALA A 136 -3.96 -4.26 9.76
CA ALA A 136 -3.98 -5.48 8.98
C ALA A 136 -2.99 -6.55 9.49
N VAL A 137 -1.79 -6.13 9.89
CA VAL A 137 -0.74 -7.03 10.40
C VAL A 137 -1.14 -7.64 11.74
N ALA A 138 -1.70 -6.82 12.65
CA ALA A 138 -2.17 -7.30 13.95
C ALA A 138 -3.34 -8.28 13.81
N VAL A 139 -4.28 -8.00 12.90
CA VAL A 139 -5.40 -8.91 12.58
C VAL A 139 -4.88 -10.23 12.03
N ALA A 140 -3.96 -10.20 11.06
CA ALA A 140 -3.36 -11.40 10.49
C ALA A 140 -2.65 -12.25 11.55
N GLN A 141 -1.88 -11.63 12.43
CA GLN A 141 -1.23 -12.32 13.56
C GLN A 141 -2.24 -12.91 14.55
N GLY A 142 -3.32 -12.19 14.84
CA GLY A 142 -4.42 -12.67 15.67
C GLY A 142 -5.10 -13.89 15.07
N VAL A 143 -5.39 -13.84 13.76
CA VAL A 143 -5.98 -14.96 13.02
C VAL A 143 -5.05 -16.18 13.00
N ARG A 144 -3.74 -16.00 12.77
CA ARG A 144 -2.76 -17.09 12.82
C ARG A 144 -2.74 -17.77 14.18
N ARG A 145 -2.67 -17.00 15.28
CA ARG A 145 -2.74 -17.54 16.64
C ARG A 145 -4.04 -18.31 16.89
N ALA A 146 -5.18 -17.74 16.49
CA ALA A 146 -6.47 -18.40 16.64
C ALA A 146 -6.57 -19.72 15.85
N LEU A 147 -5.90 -19.81 14.68
CA LEU A 147 -5.79 -21.05 13.91
C LEU A 147 -4.89 -22.07 14.59
N GLU A 148 -3.73 -21.67 15.12
CA GLU A 148 -2.78 -22.54 15.84
C GLU A 148 -3.39 -23.13 17.12
N GLU A 149 -4.18 -22.33 17.85
CA GLU A 149 -4.89 -22.73 19.06
C GLU A 149 -6.12 -23.60 18.77
N THR A 150 -6.55 -23.72 17.51
CA THR A 150 -7.73 -24.49 17.14
C THR A 150 -7.36 -25.91 16.77
N SER A 151 -7.79 -26.87 17.57
CA SER A 151 -7.66 -28.28 17.26
C SER A 151 -8.57 -28.64 16.08
N LEU A 152 -7.96 -29.06 14.98
CA LEU A 152 -8.69 -29.50 13.79
C LEU A 152 -9.06 -30.98 13.89
N PRO A 153 -10.19 -31.41 13.31
CA PRO A 153 -10.52 -32.82 13.22
C PRO A 153 -9.45 -33.61 12.46
N PRO A 154 -9.27 -34.92 12.75
CA PRO A 154 -8.32 -35.76 12.04
C PRO A 154 -8.55 -35.71 10.51
N GLY A 155 -7.47 -35.54 9.75
CA GLY A 155 -7.50 -35.48 8.29
C GLY A 155 -7.74 -34.06 7.71
N TYR A 156 -8.01 -33.05 8.55
CA TYR A 156 -8.14 -31.64 8.13
C TYR A 156 -6.86 -30.86 8.38
N ARG A 157 -6.57 -29.93 7.47
CA ARG A 157 -5.47 -28.98 7.61
C ARG A 157 -5.99 -27.57 7.30
N ALA A 158 -5.57 -26.60 8.10
CA ALA A 158 -5.78 -25.19 7.80
C ALA A 158 -4.43 -24.58 7.38
N GLU A 159 -4.40 -23.98 6.21
CA GLU A 159 -3.22 -23.32 5.65
C GLU A 159 -3.57 -21.88 5.31
N VAL A 160 -2.62 -20.97 5.49
CA VAL A 160 -2.74 -19.62 4.96
C VAL A 160 -2.44 -19.68 3.46
N ALA A 161 -3.48 -19.55 2.65
CA ALA A 161 -3.38 -19.63 1.19
C ALA A 161 -2.83 -18.33 0.59
N LEU A 162 -3.31 -17.18 1.06
CA LEU A 162 -2.84 -15.86 0.68
C LEU A 162 -2.77 -14.97 1.93
N ASP A 163 -1.68 -14.26 2.08
CA ASP A 163 -1.47 -13.26 3.14
C ASP A 163 -1.00 -11.94 2.53
N THR A 164 -1.92 -11.01 2.38
CA THR A 164 -1.64 -9.66 1.85
C THR A 164 -0.82 -8.80 2.81
N THR A 165 -0.73 -9.19 4.10
CA THR A 165 0.06 -8.44 5.10
C THR A 165 1.55 -8.76 5.04
N ARG A 166 1.94 -9.83 4.38
CA ARG A 166 3.34 -10.26 4.23
C ARG A 166 4.18 -9.18 3.53
N PHE A 167 3.65 -8.62 2.46
CA PHE A 167 4.28 -7.50 1.77
C PHE A 167 4.43 -6.27 2.68
N ILE A 168 3.38 -5.93 3.46
CA ILE A 168 3.40 -4.80 4.39
C ILE A 168 4.49 -4.99 5.45
N GLN A 169 4.55 -6.18 6.06
CA GLN A 169 5.57 -6.49 7.07
C GLN A 169 6.98 -6.38 6.50
N ALA A 170 7.23 -7.01 5.36
CA ALA A 170 8.54 -6.97 4.71
C ALA A 170 8.94 -5.54 4.34
N ALA A 171 8.01 -4.74 3.78
CA ALA A 171 8.28 -3.34 3.44
C ALA A 171 8.59 -2.47 4.67
N VAL A 172 7.90 -2.72 5.81
CA VAL A 172 8.17 -2.04 7.09
C VAL A 172 9.55 -2.42 7.63
N GLU A 173 9.86 -3.72 7.68
CA GLU A 173 11.17 -4.23 8.16
C GLU A 173 12.32 -3.68 7.32
N ASP A 174 12.20 -3.69 6.02
CA ASP A 174 13.19 -3.13 5.11
C ASP A 174 13.36 -1.62 5.30
N THR A 175 12.26 -0.88 5.48
CA THR A 175 12.31 0.57 5.72
C THR A 175 13.02 0.90 7.05
N VAL A 176 12.75 0.14 8.12
CA VAL A 176 13.45 0.30 9.40
C VAL A 176 14.94 -0.02 9.25
N ARG A 177 15.28 -1.07 8.52
CA ARG A 177 16.68 -1.43 8.23
C ARG A 177 17.39 -0.34 7.43
N GLU A 178 16.73 0.21 6.41
CA GLU A 178 17.27 1.32 5.62
C GLU A 178 17.47 2.59 6.46
N ALA A 179 16.54 2.92 7.35
CA ALA A 179 16.68 4.04 8.27
C ALA A 179 17.89 3.86 9.20
N PHE A 180 18.13 2.63 9.67
CA PHE A 180 19.32 2.31 10.48
C PHE A 180 20.62 2.45 9.67
N LEU A 181 20.65 1.93 8.43
CA LEU A 181 21.79 2.08 7.53
C LEU A 181 22.05 3.55 7.19
N ALA A 182 21.00 4.34 6.97
CA ALA A 182 21.08 5.77 6.75
C ALA A 182 21.70 6.49 7.98
N ALA A 183 21.24 6.17 9.19
CA ALA A 183 21.81 6.73 10.42
C ALA A 183 23.30 6.38 10.58
N LEU A 184 23.68 5.14 10.26
CA LEU A 184 25.08 4.71 10.31
C LEU A 184 25.93 5.48 9.27
N ALA A 185 25.41 5.62 8.05
CA ALA A 185 26.11 6.33 6.97
C ALA A 185 26.29 7.82 7.27
N VAL A 186 25.26 8.47 7.82
CA VAL A 186 25.33 9.86 8.31
C VAL A 186 26.36 9.99 9.43
N SER A 187 26.37 9.05 10.36
CA SER A 187 27.33 9.01 11.45
C SER A 187 28.78 8.96 10.95
N LEU A 188 29.00 8.20 9.87
CA LEU A 188 30.32 8.13 9.24
C LEU A 188 30.72 9.47 8.59
N VAL A 189 29.79 10.15 7.89
CA VAL A 189 30.06 11.47 7.32
C VAL A 189 30.42 12.46 8.42
N VAL A 190 29.64 12.53 9.48
CA VAL A 190 29.88 13.42 10.62
C VAL A 190 31.25 13.12 11.26
N LEU A 191 31.60 11.85 11.38
CA LEU A 191 32.90 11.41 11.92
C LEU A 191 34.08 11.91 11.06
N VAL A 192 33.97 11.74 9.75
CA VAL A 192 35.01 12.16 8.80
C VAL A 192 35.24 13.67 8.82
N PHE A 193 34.18 14.46 8.90
CA PHE A 193 34.30 15.92 8.87
C PHE A 193 34.63 16.54 10.24
N LEU A 194 34.05 16.09 11.34
CA LEU A 194 34.30 16.66 12.66
C LEU A 194 35.59 16.13 13.31
N GLY A 195 35.90 14.84 13.10
CA GLY A 195 37.15 14.23 13.58
C GLY A 195 37.25 14.04 15.11
N LYS A 196 36.29 14.54 15.90
CA LYS A 196 36.28 14.51 17.37
C LYS A 196 35.12 13.63 17.87
N LEU A 197 35.43 12.60 18.65
CA LEU A 197 34.44 11.58 19.03
C LEU A 197 33.26 12.11 19.86
N ASN A 198 33.50 13.03 20.81
CA ASN A 198 32.44 13.56 21.65
C ASN A 198 31.50 14.48 20.86
N SER A 199 32.03 15.32 19.99
CA SER A 199 31.22 16.13 19.08
C SER A 199 30.43 15.27 18.14
N VAL A 200 31.06 14.23 17.55
CA VAL A 200 30.39 13.25 16.68
C VAL A 200 29.29 12.51 17.44
N PHE A 201 29.58 11.97 18.61
CA PHE A 201 28.60 11.29 19.44
C PHE A 201 27.41 12.21 19.81
N SER A 202 27.71 13.48 20.14
CA SER A 202 26.68 14.46 20.48
C SER A 202 25.75 14.78 19.30
N VAL A 203 26.28 14.83 18.08
CA VAL A 203 25.51 15.06 16.86
C VAL A 203 24.71 13.81 16.49
N ILE A 204 25.30 12.60 16.58
CA ILE A 204 24.62 11.33 16.26
C ILE A 204 23.47 11.08 17.21
N LEU A 205 23.59 11.47 18.49
CA LEU A 205 22.54 11.31 19.49
C LEU A 205 21.27 12.14 19.14
N ALA A 206 21.38 13.14 18.29
CA ALA A 206 20.24 13.87 17.76
C ALA A 206 19.26 12.94 17.01
N ILE A 207 19.75 11.94 16.29
CA ILE A 207 18.92 11.02 15.51
C ILE A 207 17.90 10.28 16.39
N PRO A 208 18.31 9.47 17.39
CA PRO A 208 17.35 8.74 18.22
C PRO A 208 16.46 9.66 19.07
N ILE A 209 16.97 10.80 19.54
CA ILE A 209 16.17 11.77 20.30
C ILE A 209 15.05 12.32 19.42
N THR A 210 15.38 12.76 18.23
CA THR A 210 14.41 13.37 17.31
C THR A 210 13.40 12.36 16.79
N LEU A 211 13.87 11.18 16.38
CA LEU A 211 12.97 10.11 15.94
C LEU A 211 12.01 9.69 17.05
N SER A 212 12.51 9.54 18.30
CA SER A 212 11.65 9.23 19.45
C SER A 212 10.62 10.33 19.70
N GLY A 213 11.01 11.60 19.57
CA GLY A 213 10.08 12.72 19.69
C GLY A 213 9.03 12.76 18.57
N ALA A 214 9.42 12.48 17.32
CA ALA A 214 8.49 12.37 16.21
C ALA A 214 7.50 11.20 16.38
N ILE A 215 8.00 10.03 16.83
CA ILE A 215 7.18 8.85 17.12
C ILE A 215 6.18 9.14 18.26
N LEU A 216 6.59 9.87 19.30
CA LEU A 216 5.69 10.29 20.36
C LEU A 216 4.56 11.17 19.81
N LEU A 217 4.89 12.15 18.94
CA LEU A 217 3.90 13.00 18.28
C LEU A 217 2.98 12.21 17.35
N PHE A 218 3.47 11.17 16.67
CA PHE A 218 2.62 10.25 15.89
C PHE A 218 1.56 9.59 16.77
N GLY A 219 1.95 9.14 17.98
CA GLY A 219 1.02 8.57 18.95
C GLY A 219 -0.06 9.57 19.39
N VAL A 220 0.30 10.83 19.61
CA VAL A 220 -0.65 11.90 19.96
C VAL A 220 -1.59 12.24 18.79
N LEU A 221 -1.08 12.23 17.57
CA LEU A 221 -1.87 12.50 16.35
C LEU A 221 -2.69 11.31 15.86
N GLY A 222 -2.56 10.14 16.50
CA GLY A 222 -3.25 8.92 16.09
C GLY A 222 -2.73 8.30 14.79
N PHE A 223 -1.50 8.59 14.40
CA PHE A 223 -0.90 8.04 13.19
C PHE A 223 -0.50 6.58 13.37
N THR A 224 -0.62 5.81 12.30
CA THR A 224 -0.15 4.43 12.25
C THR A 224 1.26 4.34 11.68
N TYR A 225 1.97 3.26 12.03
CA TYR A 225 3.19 2.89 11.32
C TYR A 225 2.83 2.27 9.98
N ASN A 226 2.97 3.04 8.94
CA ASN A 226 2.73 2.65 7.56
C ASN A 226 3.89 3.10 6.67
N LEU A 227 3.84 2.71 5.39
CA LEU A 227 4.91 3.03 4.45
C LEU A 227 5.20 4.53 4.37
N ILE A 228 4.18 5.39 4.38
CA ILE A 228 4.32 6.84 4.25
C ILE A 228 4.92 7.47 5.51
N SER A 229 4.41 7.09 6.70
CA SER A 229 4.93 7.61 7.97
C SER A 229 6.37 7.16 8.24
N LEU A 230 6.72 5.91 7.90
CA LEU A 230 8.08 5.39 8.00
C LEU A 230 9.02 6.03 6.97
N LEU A 231 8.53 6.31 5.76
CA LEU A 231 9.27 7.03 4.75
C LEU A 231 9.62 8.44 5.22
N ALA A 232 8.67 9.15 5.85
CA ALA A 232 8.93 10.44 6.47
C ALA A 232 10.04 10.36 7.53
N LEU A 233 9.99 9.35 8.41
CA LEU A 233 11.03 9.14 9.43
C LEU A 233 12.39 8.82 8.81
N THR A 234 12.45 7.98 7.76
CA THR A 234 13.70 7.63 7.08
C THR A 234 14.37 8.86 6.45
N VAL A 235 13.59 9.70 5.79
CA VAL A 235 14.08 10.95 5.20
C VAL A 235 14.47 11.95 6.28
N ALA A 236 13.69 12.01 7.37
CA ALA A 236 13.96 12.88 8.50
C ALA A 236 15.36 12.64 9.11
N VAL A 237 15.87 11.39 9.13
CA VAL A 237 17.22 11.06 9.61
C VAL A 237 18.29 11.99 9.00
N GLY A 238 18.17 12.31 7.71
CA GLY A 238 19.13 13.19 7.03
C GLY A 238 19.00 14.65 7.34
N ILE A 239 17.77 15.10 7.48
CA ILE A 239 17.46 16.52 7.68
C ILE A 239 17.71 16.94 9.12
N VAL A 240 17.40 16.03 10.05
CA VAL A 240 17.49 16.23 11.51
C VAL A 240 18.92 16.50 11.98
N VAL A 241 19.88 15.83 11.40
CA VAL A 241 21.31 15.99 11.79
C VAL A 241 21.89 17.30 11.32
N ASP A 242 21.33 17.90 10.28
CA ASP A 242 21.85 19.12 9.65
C ASP A 242 21.94 20.31 10.61
N ASP A 243 20.91 20.54 11.42
CA ASP A 243 20.89 21.63 12.38
C ASP A 243 21.96 21.43 13.45
N SER A 244 22.08 20.21 13.94
CA SER A 244 23.10 19.82 14.92
C SER A 244 24.52 19.93 14.35
N ILE A 245 24.73 19.61 13.07
CA ILE A 245 26.02 19.80 12.39
C ILE A 245 26.42 21.27 12.35
N VAL A 246 25.51 22.14 11.90
CA VAL A 246 25.77 23.57 11.77
C VAL A 246 26.11 24.19 13.12
N VAL A 247 25.37 23.87 14.16
CA VAL A 247 25.61 24.36 15.52
C VAL A 247 26.95 23.83 16.07
N ALA A 248 27.19 22.51 15.96
CA ALA A 248 28.42 21.88 16.46
C ALA A 248 29.67 22.40 15.78
N GLU A 249 29.66 22.58 14.45
CA GLU A 249 30.77 23.10 13.68
C GLU A 249 31.08 24.55 14.05
N ASN A 250 30.05 25.39 14.23
CA ASN A 250 30.26 26.77 14.61
C ASN A 250 30.85 26.90 16.05
N ILE A 251 30.41 26.01 16.96
CA ILE A 251 30.99 25.91 18.31
C ILE A 251 32.45 25.45 18.24
N ASP A 252 32.77 24.44 17.41
CA ASP A 252 34.15 23.97 17.24
C ASP A 252 35.06 25.08 16.65
N ARG A 253 34.55 25.91 15.73
CA ARG A 253 35.27 27.07 15.22
C ARG A 253 35.67 28.03 16.34
N TYR A 254 34.78 28.37 17.27
CA TYR A 254 35.10 29.23 18.42
C TYR A 254 36.08 28.57 19.40
N ARG A 255 35.98 27.24 19.58
CA ARG A 255 36.97 26.49 20.39
C ARG A 255 38.36 26.56 19.77
N ARG A 256 38.49 26.46 18.45
CA ARG A 256 39.78 26.61 17.74
C ARG A 256 40.35 28.04 17.83
N MET A 257 39.52 29.04 18.10
CA MET A 257 39.96 30.40 18.41
C MET A 257 40.44 30.57 19.85
N GLY A 258 40.47 29.51 20.67
CA GLY A 258 40.98 29.50 22.03
C GLY A 258 39.98 29.87 23.13
N LEU A 259 38.65 29.95 22.83
CA LEU A 259 37.64 30.19 23.84
C LEU A 259 37.38 28.96 24.69
N GLY A 260 37.04 29.17 25.99
CA GLY A 260 36.64 28.12 26.90
C GLY A 260 35.35 27.44 26.47
N LEU A 261 35.09 26.18 26.94
CA LEU A 261 33.97 25.35 26.49
C LEU A 261 32.63 26.08 26.54
N LYS A 262 32.26 26.67 27.66
CA LYS A 262 30.97 27.35 27.86
C LYS A 262 30.86 28.63 27.00
N GLU A 263 31.93 29.37 26.91
CA GLU A 263 31.96 30.62 26.14
C GLU A 263 31.90 30.34 24.64
N ALA A 264 32.61 29.32 24.17
CA ALA A 264 32.54 28.86 22.78
C ALA A 264 31.13 28.39 22.40
N VAL A 265 30.42 27.69 23.31
CA VAL A 265 29.03 27.28 23.09
C VAL A 265 28.10 28.48 23.04
N LEU A 266 28.19 29.42 23.98
CA LEU A 266 27.33 30.61 24.04
C LEU A 266 27.51 31.47 22.80
N LYS A 267 28.74 31.80 22.39
CA LYS A 267 29.02 32.61 21.20
C LYS A 267 28.70 31.86 19.91
N GLY A 268 29.11 30.57 19.83
CA GLY A 268 28.95 29.75 18.63
C GLY A 268 27.51 29.40 18.34
N ALA A 269 26.69 29.05 19.35
CA ALA A 269 25.28 28.76 19.16
C ALA A 269 24.47 30.05 18.87
N SER A 270 24.72 31.15 19.60
CA SER A 270 23.99 32.41 19.41
C SER A 270 24.20 33.01 18.03
N GLU A 271 25.40 32.87 17.45
CA GLU A 271 25.69 33.39 16.11
C GLU A 271 24.84 32.70 15.02
N VAL A 272 24.56 31.40 15.14
CA VAL A 272 23.85 30.65 14.12
C VAL A 272 22.37 30.39 14.45
N SER A 273 21.93 30.67 15.67
CA SER A 273 20.56 30.37 16.15
C SER A 273 19.46 30.96 15.27
N ALA A 274 19.63 32.25 14.85
CA ALA A 274 18.65 32.91 13.98
C ALA A 274 18.60 32.29 12.58
N ALA A 275 19.77 31.95 12.02
CA ALA A 275 19.84 31.34 10.69
C ALA A 275 19.29 29.89 10.71
N VAL A 276 19.54 29.11 11.78
CA VAL A 276 18.97 27.78 11.97
C VAL A 276 17.47 27.89 12.14
N ALA A 277 16.97 28.82 12.96
CA ALA A 277 15.52 29.03 13.13
C ALA A 277 14.86 29.42 11.79
N ALA A 278 15.47 30.30 11.00
CA ALA A 278 14.97 30.68 9.68
C ALA A 278 14.88 29.48 8.74
N ALA A 279 15.90 28.63 8.70
CA ALA A 279 15.93 27.42 7.88
C ALA A 279 14.87 26.41 8.33
N THR A 280 14.71 26.21 9.64
CA THR A 280 13.69 25.31 10.21
C THR A 280 12.28 25.82 9.92
N LEU A 281 12.00 27.11 10.12
CA LEU A 281 10.71 27.71 9.81
C LEU A 281 10.38 27.64 8.31
N SER A 282 11.41 27.79 7.46
CA SER A 282 11.29 27.62 6.01
C SER A 282 10.86 26.19 5.64
N LEU A 283 11.44 25.15 6.28
CA LEU A 283 11.03 23.76 6.13
C LEU A 283 9.60 23.53 6.62
N LEU A 284 9.25 24.03 7.80
CA LEU A 284 7.89 23.92 8.37
C LEU A 284 6.85 24.61 7.47
N ALA A 285 7.19 25.76 6.87
CA ALA A 285 6.33 26.47 5.92
C ALA A 285 6.03 25.66 4.65
N VAL A 286 6.86 24.68 4.32
CA VAL A 286 6.64 23.75 3.21
C VAL A 286 5.76 22.58 3.65
N PHE A 287 6.08 21.93 4.77
CA PHE A 287 5.43 20.68 5.17
C PHE A 287 4.05 20.87 5.83
N LEU A 288 3.86 21.93 6.61
CA LEU A 288 2.58 22.13 7.29
C LEU A 288 1.41 22.35 6.32
N PRO A 289 1.50 23.20 5.30
CA PRO A 289 0.35 23.48 4.43
C PRO A 289 -0.09 22.29 3.59
N ILE A 290 0.86 21.50 3.09
CA ILE A 290 0.53 20.31 2.30
C ILE A 290 -0.23 19.25 3.11
N SER A 291 -0.08 19.30 4.44
CA SER A 291 -0.79 18.39 5.35
C SER A 291 -2.29 18.68 5.48
N PHE A 292 -2.77 19.79 4.93
CA PHE A 292 -4.17 20.21 4.97
C PHE A 292 -4.85 20.17 3.60
N LEU A 293 -4.23 19.54 2.62
CA LEU A 293 -4.86 19.35 1.32
C LEU A 293 -6.07 18.40 1.44
N PRO A 294 -7.12 18.61 0.63
CA PRO A 294 -8.30 17.76 0.65
C PRO A 294 -8.05 16.42 -0.07
N GLY A 295 -9.02 15.51 0.05
CA GLY A 295 -9.09 14.26 -0.69
C GLY A 295 -8.14 13.16 -0.20
N LEU A 296 -8.01 12.09 -0.98
CA LEU A 296 -7.13 10.97 -0.69
C LEU A 296 -5.66 11.39 -0.68
N ILE A 297 -5.27 12.23 -1.63
CA ILE A 297 -3.93 12.79 -1.73
C ILE A 297 -3.58 13.59 -0.49
N GLY A 298 -4.54 14.37 0.02
CA GLY A 298 -4.38 15.13 1.26
C GLY A 298 -4.09 14.23 2.45
N GLN A 299 -4.75 13.08 2.59
CA GLN A 299 -4.48 12.11 3.67
C GLN A 299 -3.07 11.52 3.60
N ILE A 300 -2.57 11.20 2.41
CA ILE A 300 -1.20 10.74 2.20
C ILE A 300 -0.21 11.85 2.59
N PHE A 301 -0.43 13.07 2.12
CA PHE A 301 0.43 14.21 2.39
C PHE A 301 0.39 14.63 3.86
N GLN A 302 -0.73 14.48 4.53
CA GLN A 302 -0.88 14.77 5.95
C GLN A 302 0.06 13.94 6.81
N GLN A 303 0.08 12.62 6.62
CA GLN A 303 0.94 11.76 7.42
C GLN A 303 2.43 12.02 7.15
N PHE A 304 2.80 12.23 5.90
CA PHE A 304 4.17 12.60 5.54
C PHE A 304 4.54 13.99 6.07
N GLY A 305 3.72 14.99 5.78
CA GLY A 305 3.99 16.39 6.10
C GLY A 305 4.05 16.68 7.60
N LEU A 306 3.04 16.20 8.37
CA LEU A 306 3.05 16.35 9.83
C LEU A 306 4.16 15.50 10.47
N GLY A 307 4.45 14.32 9.90
CA GLY A 307 5.57 13.49 10.33
C GLY A 307 6.91 14.21 10.19
N MET A 308 7.14 14.81 9.04
CA MET A 308 8.32 15.63 8.78
C MET A 308 8.36 16.89 9.66
N ALA A 309 7.23 17.59 9.80
CA ALA A 309 7.16 18.78 10.65
C ALA A 309 7.46 18.46 12.12
N ALA A 310 6.96 17.33 12.62
CA ALA A 310 7.24 16.83 13.96
C ALA A 310 8.75 16.57 14.15
N ALA A 311 9.36 15.83 13.23
CA ALA A 311 10.79 15.52 13.27
C ALA A 311 11.65 16.79 13.21
N ILE A 312 11.34 17.71 12.31
CA ILE A 312 12.05 18.97 12.12
C ILE A 312 11.92 19.87 13.37
N GLY A 313 10.71 19.96 13.95
CA GLY A 313 10.47 20.75 15.17
C GLY A 313 11.25 20.21 16.38
N VAL A 314 11.27 18.91 16.59
CA VAL A 314 12.04 18.25 17.66
C VAL A 314 13.54 18.41 17.40
N SER A 315 14.01 18.31 16.15
CA SER A 315 15.41 18.52 15.77
C SER A 315 15.91 19.92 16.12
N TRP A 316 15.08 20.91 15.83
CA TRP A 316 15.41 22.30 16.16
C TRP A 316 15.61 22.51 17.67
N LEU A 317 14.70 21.97 18.47
CA LEU A 317 14.83 21.99 19.94
C LEU A 317 16.07 21.21 20.40
N GLU A 318 16.33 20.05 19.80
CA GLU A 318 17.51 19.23 20.10
C GLU A 318 18.80 19.99 19.83
N ALA A 319 18.94 20.58 18.65
CA ALA A 319 20.16 21.26 18.23
C ALA A 319 20.47 22.52 19.09
N LEU A 320 19.45 23.28 19.49
CA LEU A 320 19.65 24.51 20.26
C LEU A 320 19.70 24.29 21.77
N LEU A 321 19.04 23.27 22.31
CA LEU A 321 18.97 23.02 23.76
C LEU A 321 19.83 21.83 24.19
N PHE A 322 19.56 20.63 23.68
CA PHE A 322 20.23 19.42 24.18
C PHE A 322 21.67 19.29 23.68
N LEU A 323 21.92 19.53 22.40
CA LEU A 323 23.27 19.48 21.82
C LEU A 323 24.17 20.51 22.48
N THR A 324 23.72 21.75 22.65
CA THR A 324 24.51 22.85 23.25
C THR A 324 24.87 22.53 24.69
N VAL A 325 23.96 21.99 25.50
CA VAL A 325 24.24 21.53 26.87
C VAL A 325 25.31 20.42 26.87
N ARG A 326 25.16 19.42 26.00
CA ARG A 326 26.17 18.34 25.91
C ARG A 326 27.57 18.90 25.59
N LEU A 327 27.66 19.76 24.58
CA LEU A 327 28.93 20.38 24.18
C LEU A 327 29.52 21.36 25.23
N ALA A 328 28.70 21.95 26.10
CA ALA A 328 29.14 22.81 27.17
C ALA A 328 29.75 22.08 28.36
N TYR A 329 29.28 20.87 28.63
CA TYR A 329 29.67 20.12 29.82
C TYR A 329 30.57 18.91 29.55
N PHE A 330 30.56 18.35 28.35
CA PHE A 330 31.43 17.25 27.99
C PHE A 330 32.68 17.78 27.26
N PRO A 331 33.90 17.53 27.85
CA PRO A 331 35.12 17.91 27.19
C PRO A 331 35.35 17.12 25.92
N ASP A 332 35.89 17.74 24.93
CA ASP A 332 36.16 17.15 23.60
C ASP A 332 37.68 17.19 23.34
N PRO A 333 38.45 16.30 23.99
CA PRO A 333 39.91 16.26 23.83
C PRO A 333 40.27 15.92 22.39
N ASP A 334 41.40 16.44 21.93
CA ASP A 334 41.91 16.07 20.62
C ASP A 334 42.13 14.56 20.56
N PRO A 335 41.68 13.89 19.49
CA PRO A 335 41.81 12.46 19.37
C PRO A 335 43.28 12.03 19.31
N PRO A 336 43.62 10.88 19.92
CA PRO A 336 44.99 10.38 19.95
C PRO A 336 45.53 10.07 18.54
N THR A 337 46.83 10.15 18.34
CA THR A 337 47.45 9.57 17.14
C THR A 337 47.37 8.05 17.17
N LEU A 338 47.45 7.40 16.01
CA LEU A 338 47.46 5.93 15.93
C LEU A 338 48.58 5.32 16.78
N LYS A 339 49.76 5.97 16.87
CA LYS A 339 50.84 5.54 17.72
C LYS A 339 50.51 5.63 19.22
N GLU A 340 49.81 6.64 19.64
CA GLU A 340 49.33 6.84 21.02
C GLU A 340 48.21 5.82 21.35
N ALA A 341 47.28 5.57 20.45
CA ALA A 341 46.21 4.58 20.62
C ALA A 341 46.81 3.16 20.74
N LEU A 342 47.78 2.81 19.91
CA LEU A 342 48.49 1.51 20.03
C LEU A 342 49.31 1.38 21.31
N ARG A 343 49.89 2.48 21.80
CA ARG A 343 50.53 2.50 23.13
C ARG A 343 49.54 2.30 24.27
N ALA A 344 48.29 2.69 24.11
CA ALA A 344 47.26 2.45 25.08
C ALA A 344 47.00 0.95 25.28
N ALA A 345 47.30 0.08 24.30
CA ALA A 345 47.25 -1.37 24.45
C ALA A 345 48.20 -1.89 25.55
N LEU A 346 49.25 -1.15 25.88
CA LEU A 346 50.17 -1.50 26.98
C LEU A 346 49.64 -1.13 28.38
N LEU A 347 48.48 -0.47 28.48
CA LEU A 347 47.91 0.00 29.76
C LEU A 347 47.02 -1.02 30.47
N LEU A 348 46.85 -2.24 29.93
CA LEU A 348 46.04 -3.32 30.58
C LEU A 348 46.42 -3.56 32.05
N PRO A 349 47.70 -3.61 32.45
CA PRO A 349 48.06 -3.80 33.84
C PRO A 349 47.57 -2.68 34.77
N LYS A 350 47.55 -1.44 34.29
CA LYS A 350 47.07 -0.28 35.06
C LYS A 350 45.54 -0.31 35.23
N ASP A 351 44.82 -0.72 34.24
CA ASP A 351 43.34 -0.81 34.32
C ASP A 351 42.90 -1.99 35.20
N LEU A 352 43.60 -3.10 35.17
CA LEU A 352 43.41 -4.21 36.11
C LEU A 352 43.71 -3.78 37.54
N ALA A 353 44.85 -3.12 37.79
CA ALA A 353 45.18 -2.61 39.11
C ALA A 353 44.17 -1.59 39.64
N TRP A 354 43.64 -0.73 38.78
CA TRP A 354 42.55 0.19 39.14
C TRP A 354 41.29 -0.56 39.52
N ALA A 355 40.89 -1.59 38.74
CA ALA A 355 39.70 -2.39 38.98
C ALA A 355 39.77 -3.16 40.29
N TYR A 356 40.91 -3.77 40.63
CA TYR A 356 41.14 -4.43 41.92
C TYR A 356 41.09 -3.48 43.10
N ARG A 357 41.59 -2.23 42.96
CA ARG A 357 41.58 -1.22 44.02
C ARG A 357 40.22 -0.59 44.27
N ARG A 358 39.38 -0.42 43.22
CA ARG A 358 38.11 0.30 43.29
C ARG A 358 36.86 -0.55 42.97
N GLY A 359 37.01 -1.72 42.35
CA GLY A 359 35.90 -2.52 41.86
C GLY A 359 34.85 -2.88 42.91
N PHE A 360 35.29 -3.21 44.14
CA PHE A 360 34.37 -3.48 45.23
C PHE A 360 33.75 -2.23 45.90
N ARG A 361 34.26 -1.04 45.61
CA ARG A 361 33.74 0.23 46.16
C ARG A 361 32.68 0.88 45.29
N THR A 362 32.47 0.40 44.08
CA THR A 362 31.43 0.92 43.18
C THR A 362 30.08 0.33 43.56
N ALA A 363 29.01 1.11 43.45
CA ALA A 363 27.64 0.66 43.72
C ALA A 363 27.26 -0.59 42.87
N LEU A 364 27.79 -0.68 41.65
CA LEU A 364 27.62 -1.84 40.78
C LEU A 364 28.36 -3.07 41.32
N GLY A 365 29.56 -2.90 41.88
CA GLY A 365 30.33 -3.98 42.55
C GLY A 365 29.62 -4.53 43.77
N LEU A 366 29.00 -3.65 44.54
CA LEU A 366 28.19 -4.00 45.71
C LEU A 366 26.92 -4.78 45.31
N LEU A 367 26.21 -4.32 44.29
CA LEU A 367 25.01 -4.96 43.75
C LEU A 367 25.32 -6.33 43.11
N LEU A 368 26.41 -6.44 42.37
CA LEU A 368 26.85 -7.70 41.77
C LEU A 368 27.41 -8.65 42.83
N GLY A 369 28.11 -8.12 43.86
CA GLY A 369 28.58 -8.88 45.02
C GLY A 369 27.42 -9.44 45.85
N LEU A 370 26.38 -8.63 46.10
CA LEU A 370 25.16 -9.07 46.78
C LEU A 370 24.37 -10.07 45.92
N GLY A 371 24.27 -9.86 44.61
CA GLY A 371 23.66 -10.79 43.67
C GLY A 371 24.42 -12.12 43.59
N ALA A 372 25.74 -12.09 43.54
CA ALA A 372 26.57 -13.27 43.55
C ALA A 372 26.49 -14.02 44.91
N ALA A 373 26.44 -13.30 46.04
CA ALA A 373 26.21 -13.88 47.35
C ALA A 373 24.84 -14.57 47.46
N PHE A 374 23.80 -13.97 46.88
CA PHE A 374 22.46 -14.57 46.80
C PHE A 374 22.41 -15.81 45.91
N LEU A 375 23.12 -15.81 44.78
CA LEU A 375 23.23 -16.97 43.90
C LEU A 375 24.08 -18.10 44.52
N LEU A 376 25.14 -17.74 45.27
CA LEU A 376 25.96 -18.68 46.02
C LEU A 376 25.18 -19.46 47.08
N TYR A 377 24.24 -18.78 47.74
CA TYR A 377 23.36 -19.41 48.70
C TYR A 377 22.45 -20.48 48.09
N ARG A 378 22.14 -20.33 46.82
CA ARG A 378 21.14 -21.18 46.11
C ARG A 378 21.75 -22.27 45.22
N GLN A 379 22.96 -22.11 44.64
CA GLN A 379 23.49 -22.97 43.56
C GLN A 379 24.94 -23.49 43.71
N GLY A 380 25.64 -23.23 44.83
CA GLY A 380 26.96 -23.82 45.12
C GLY A 380 28.21 -22.99 44.76
N PRO A 381 29.43 -23.52 44.95
CA PRO A 381 30.69 -22.74 44.99
C PRO A 381 31.18 -22.18 43.63
N LEU A 382 30.59 -22.56 42.52
CA LEU A 382 31.04 -22.11 41.18
C LEU A 382 30.93 -20.59 41.01
N HIS A 383 30.02 -19.93 41.74
CA HIS A 383 29.78 -18.49 41.69
C HIS A 383 30.82 -17.66 42.49
N LEU A 384 31.61 -18.27 43.38
CA LEU A 384 32.78 -17.63 44.00
C LEU A 384 33.84 -17.24 42.96
N LEU A 385 33.94 -18.03 41.88
CA LEU A 385 34.82 -17.74 40.76
C LEU A 385 34.40 -16.45 40.02
N LEU A 386 33.08 -16.20 39.87
CA LEU A 386 32.56 -14.96 39.29
C LEU A 386 32.87 -13.73 40.14
N LEU A 387 32.87 -13.85 41.46
CA LEU A 387 33.18 -12.76 42.39
C LEU A 387 34.66 -12.36 42.33
N VAL A 388 35.56 -13.34 42.14
CA VAL A 388 37.01 -13.12 41.95
C VAL A 388 37.30 -12.59 40.54
N LEU A 389 36.56 -13.08 39.54
CA LEU A 389 36.69 -12.63 38.13
C LEU A 389 36.09 -11.25 37.89
N TYR A 390 35.15 -10.77 38.70
CA TYR A 390 34.46 -9.49 38.51
C TYR A 390 35.41 -8.30 38.40
N PRO A 391 36.41 -8.06 39.30
CA PRO A 391 37.36 -6.96 39.13
C PRO A 391 38.20 -7.12 37.88
N ALA A 392 38.54 -8.34 37.49
CA ALA A 392 39.27 -8.63 36.26
C ALA A 392 38.43 -8.32 35.02
N LEU A 393 37.16 -8.73 35.00
CA LEU A 393 36.21 -8.43 33.94
C LEU A 393 35.94 -6.91 33.83
N LEU A 394 35.81 -6.22 34.96
CA LEU A 394 35.64 -4.77 35.03
C LEU A 394 36.90 -4.04 34.55
N GLY A 395 38.08 -4.51 34.90
CA GLY A 395 39.36 -4.00 34.40
C GLY A 395 39.53 -4.24 32.88
N LEU A 396 39.19 -5.45 32.44
CA LEU A 396 39.20 -5.80 31.02
C LEU A 396 38.17 -4.99 30.22
N GLY A 397 36.95 -4.85 30.74
CA GLY A 397 35.90 -4.05 30.13
C GLY A 397 36.32 -2.57 30.00
N ARG A 398 36.94 -1.99 31.04
CA ARG A 398 37.47 -0.63 30.97
C ARG A 398 38.63 -0.52 30.00
N TYR A 399 39.55 -1.48 29.98
CA TYR A 399 40.65 -1.54 29.04
C TYR A 399 40.15 -1.63 27.58
N LEU A 400 39.25 -2.59 27.31
CA LEU A 400 38.67 -2.74 25.97
C LEU A 400 37.89 -1.49 25.56
N GLY A 401 37.10 -0.93 26.48
CA GLY A 401 36.36 0.31 26.21
C GLY A 401 37.29 1.49 25.88
N ARG A 402 38.38 1.66 26.67
CA ARG A 402 39.38 2.70 26.37
C ARG A 402 40.09 2.42 25.05
N LEU A 403 40.57 1.21 24.84
CA LEU A 403 41.27 0.83 23.62
C LEU A 403 40.41 1.03 22.37
N LEU A 404 39.15 0.62 22.43
CA LEU A 404 38.19 0.86 21.33
C LEU A 404 37.96 2.35 21.09
N LEU A 405 37.80 3.14 22.14
CA LEU A 405 37.63 4.60 22.02
C LEU A 405 38.88 5.28 21.48
N ASP A 406 40.06 4.90 21.92
CA ASP A 406 41.35 5.44 21.48
C ASP A 406 41.60 5.04 20.02
N LEU A 407 41.35 3.80 19.62
CA LEU A 407 41.45 3.33 18.24
C LEU A 407 40.42 4.02 17.33
N ALA A 408 39.15 4.13 17.78
CA ALA A 408 38.11 4.85 17.07
C ALA A 408 38.46 6.35 16.90
N GLY A 409 39.01 6.98 17.96
CA GLY A 409 39.52 8.34 17.90
C GLY A 409 40.71 8.50 16.94
N ALA A 410 41.67 7.58 16.96
CA ALA A 410 42.77 7.58 16.02
C ALA A 410 42.34 7.40 14.57
N LEU A 411 41.37 6.50 14.34
CA LEU A 411 40.77 6.30 13.03
C LEU A 411 40.01 7.55 12.57
N ALA A 412 39.21 8.15 13.44
CA ALA A 412 38.50 9.40 13.18
C ALA A 412 39.45 10.55 12.78
N ARG A 413 40.55 10.68 13.52
CA ARG A 413 41.60 11.63 13.23
C ARG A 413 42.26 11.38 11.87
N LEU A 414 42.62 10.14 11.58
CA LEU A 414 43.26 9.74 10.33
C LEU A 414 42.33 10.00 9.12
N LEU A 415 41.05 9.68 9.23
CA LEU A 415 40.06 9.98 8.21
C LEU A 415 39.85 11.48 8.03
N HIS A 416 39.82 12.23 9.14
CA HIS A 416 39.70 13.69 9.14
C HIS A 416 40.91 14.36 8.47
N GLU A 417 42.14 14.00 8.86
CA GLU A 417 43.35 14.54 8.29
C GLU A 417 43.47 14.22 6.78
N ALA A 418 43.09 13.01 6.37
CA ALA A 418 43.07 12.60 4.98
C ALA A 418 42.09 13.45 4.14
N THR A 419 40.96 13.81 4.70
CA THR A 419 39.91 14.60 3.98
C THR A 419 40.14 16.12 4.09
N GLU A 420 40.73 16.60 5.15
CA GLU A 420 40.90 18.04 5.39
C GLU A 420 41.74 18.73 4.30
N GLY A 421 42.80 18.07 3.85
CA GLY A 421 43.61 18.54 2.72
C GLY A 421 42.82 18.66 1.41
N GLY A 422 41.95 17.72 1.14
CA GLY A 422 41.04 17.74 -0.01
C GLY A 422 39.99 18.83 0.09
N VAL A 423 39.32 18.95 1.25
CA VAL A 423 38.32 20.00 1.50
C VAL A 423 38.91 21.39 1.40
N ARG A 424 40.12 21.62 1.92
CA ARG A 424 40.82 22.90 1.81
C ARG A 424 41.11 23.25 0.36
N ARG A 425 41.64 22.33 -0.45
CA ARG A 425 41.88 22.54 -1.89
C ARG A 425 40.59 22.84 -2.63
N LEU A 426 39.51 22.13 -2.31
CA LEU A 426 38.20 22.34 -2.90
C LEU A 426 37.63 23.73 -2.52
N THR A 427 37.81 24.16 -1.26
CA THR A 427 37.35 25.45 -0.78
C THR A 427 38.10 26.61 -1.47
N GLU A 428 39.43 26.52 -1.64
CA GLU A 428 40.23 27.51 -2.35
C GLU A 428 39.94 27.52 -3.85
N GLY A 429 39.69 26.31 -4.44
CA GLY A 429 39.26 26.18 -5.83
C GLY A 429 37.91 26.81 -6.07
N TYR A 430 36.94 26.54 -5.19
CA TYR A 430 35.63 27.14 -5.24
C TYR A 430 35.67 28.67 -5.08
N ALA A 431 36.42 29.21 -4.12
CA ALA A 431 36.54 30.65 -3.93
C ALA A 431 37.06 31.34 -5.21
N ARG A 432 38.11 30.78 -5.86
CA ARG A 432 38.61 31.28 -7.16
C ARG A 432 37.58 31.19 -8.28
N ALA A 433 36.87 30.09 -8.36
CA ALA A 433 35.81 29.90 -9.36
C ALA A 433 34.64 30.87 -9.13
N LEU A 434 34.27 31.13 -7.87
CA LEU A 434 33.24 32.10 -7.52
C LEU A 434 33.69 33.54 -7.87
N GLU A 435 34.94 33.89 -7.62
CA GLU A 435 35.49 35.22 -8.03
C GLU A 435 35.35 35.43 -9.55
N ALA A 436 35.63 34.38 -10.35
CA ALA A 436 35.45 34.42 -11.79
C ALA A 436 33.96 34.50 -12.19
N ALA A 437 33.07 33.77 -11.49
CA ALA A 437 31.62 33.82 -11.70
C ALA A 437 31.05 35.21 -11.39
N LEU A 438 31.50 35.84 -10.30
CA LEU A 438 31.09 37.19 -9.92
C LEU A 438 31.58 38.26 -10.89
N ALA A 439 32.66 38.00 -11.66
CA ALA A 439 33.09 38.89 -12.73
C ALA A 439 32.13 38.90 -13.92
N ARG A 440 31.37 37.81 -14.13
CA ARG A 440 30.39 37.68 -15.24
C ARG A 440 29.02 37.13 -14.73
N PRO A 441 28.32 37.81 -13.81
CA PRO A 441 27.17 37.26 -13.11
C PRO A 441 25.99 36.96 -14.05
N TYR A 442 25.80 37.75 -15.13
CA TYR A 442 24.72 37.54 -16.10
C TYR A 442 24.92 36.28 -16.94
N LEU A 443 26.17 35.91 -17.22
CA LEU A 443 26.47 34.64 -17.90
C LEU A 443 26.10 33.44 -17.02
N VAL A 444 26.43 33.50 -15.73
CA VAL A 444 26.03 32.46 -14.77
C VAL A 444 24.51 32.32 -14.68
N LEU A 445 23.80 33.44 -14.58
CA LEU A 445 22.34 33.44 -14.55
C LEU A 445 21.73 32.94 -15.87
N GLY A 446 22.32 33.30 -17.01
CA GLY A 446 21.90 32.82 -18.31
C GLY A 446 22.07 31.32 -18.48
N LEU A 447 23.21 30.75 -18.04
CA LEU A 447 23.45 29.31 -18.03
C LEU A 447 22.49 28.56 -17.09
N ALA A 448 22.22 29.13 -15.92
CA ALA A 448 21.22 28.57 -14.98
C ALA A 448 19.80 28.57 -15.58
N GLY A 449 19.43 29.64 -16.28
CA GLY A 449 18.17 29.73 -17.00
C GLY A 449 18.06 28.71 -18.12
N LEU A 450 19.12 28.49 -18.90
CA LEU A 450 19.17 27.47 -19.94
C LEU A 450 19.06 26.06 -19.33
N ALA A 451 19.73 25.79 -18.22
CA ALA A 451 19.61 24.53 -17.51
C ALA A 451 18.15 24.28 -17.06
N PHE A 452 17.49 25.30 -16.52
CA PHE A 452 16.09 25.18 -16.14
C PHE A 452 15.17 24.98 -17.35
N LEU A 453 15.37 25.71 -18.44
CA LEU A 453 14.59 25.55 -19.65
C LEU A 453 14.74 24.16 -20.29
N SER A 454 15.86 23.45 -20.02
CA SER A 454 16.07 22.07 -20.51
C SER A 454 15.11 21.05 -19.89
N VAL A 455 14.42 21.39 -18.81
CA VAL A 455 13.42 20.51 -18.17
C VAL A 455 12.15 20.39 -18.99
N PHE A 456 11.71 21.46 -19.64
CA PHE A 456 10.42 21.48 -20.35
C PHE A 456 10.28 20.45 -21.47
N PRO A 457 11.29 20.18 -22.32
CA PRO A 457 11.17 19.16 -23.35
C PRO A 457 11.20 17.73 -22.82
N ILE A 458 11.70 17.49 -21.61
CA ILE A 458 11.74 16.13 -21.04
C ILE A 458 10.53 15.82 -20.16
N LEU A 459 9.94 16.83 -19.53
CA LEU A 459 8.82 16.66 -18.62
C LEU A 459 7.66 15.85 -19.20
N PRO A 460 7.19 16.08 -20.46
CA PRO A 460 6.14 15.28 -21.07
C PRO A 460 6.55 13.83 -21.36
N ARG A 461 7.85 13.53 -21.36
CA ARG A 461 8.37 12.18 -21.61
C ARG A 461 8.53 11.33 -20.37
N ILE A 462 8.37 11.93 -19.19
CA ILE A 462 8.42 11.20 -17.91
C ILE A 462 7.03 10.64 -17.64
N PRO A 463 6.88 9.30 -17.48
CA PRO A 463 5.59 8.70 -17.16
C PRO A 463 5.02 9.26 -15.85
N PHE A 464 3.73 9.58 -15.83
CA PHE A 464 3.05 10.06 -14.63
C PHE A 464 1.94 9.08 -14.24
N ASN A 465 2.07 8.46 -13.07
CA ASN A 465 1.14 7.47 -12.52
C ASN A 465 0.76 7.87 -11.09
N PHE A 466 -0.31 7.29 -10.55
CA PHE A 466 -0.67 7.53 -9.16
C PHE A 466 0.34 6.90 -8.19
N THR A 467 0.60 5.60 -8.37
CA THR A 467 1.57 4.83 -7.57
C THR A 467 2.63 4.21 -8.46
N PRO A 468 3.83 3.97 -7.92
CA PRO A 468 4.83 3.19 -8.62
C PRO A 468 4.35 1.75 -8.85
N ARG A 469 4.79 1.13 -9.93
CA ARG A 469 4.53 -0.30 -10.17
C ARG A 469 5.42 -1.14 -9.26
N ALA A 470 4.81 -1.74 -8.23
CA ALA A 470 5.52 -2.56 -7.27
C ALA A 470 5.38 -4.06 -7.56
N ASP A 471 6.43 -4.81 -7.27
CA ASP A 471 6.42 -6.27 -7.31
C ASP A 471 5.98 -6.83 -5.95
N THR A 472 4.69 -7.15 -5.82
CA THR A 472 4.09 -7.70 -4.59
C THR A 472 4.22 -9.21 -4.46
N GLY A 473 4.74 -9.89 -5.49
CA GLY A 473 4.84 -11.35 -5.52
C GLY A 473 3.52 -12.08 -5.75
N VAL A 474 2.44 -11.38 -6.12
CA VAL A 474 1.13 -11.99 -6.37
C VAL A 474 0.63 -11.60 -7.77
N LEU A 475 0.27 -12.60 -8.56
CA LEU A 475 -0.41 -12.43 -9.84
C LEU A 475 -1.86 -12.86 -9.71
N THR A 476 -2.75 -12.17 -10.39
CA THR A 476 -4.14 -12.58 -10.57
C THR A 476 -4.38 -12.99 -12.01
N ALA A 477 -4.67 -14.25 -12.23
CA ALA A 477 -5.10 -14.76 -13.53
C ALA A 477 -6.63 -14.87 -13.53
N THR A 478 -7.28 -14.19 -14.46
CA THR A 478 -8.72 -14.27 -14.69
C THR A 478 -8.96 -14.96 -16.02
N LEU A 479 -9.65 -16.07 -16.00
CA LEU A 479 -10.11 -16.76 -17.19
C LEU A 479 -11.60 -16.50 -17.37
N LEU A 480 -11.96 -15.97 -18.51
CA LEU A 480 -13.33 -15.76 -18.93
C LEU A 480 -13.65 -16.74 -20.05
N LEU A 481 -14.71 -17.50 -19.86
CA LEU A 481 -15.27 -18.41 -20.86
C LEU A 481 -16.58 -17.83 -21.42
N PRO A 482 -17.10 -18.31 -22.54
CA PRO A 482 -18.43 -17.93 -23.01
C PRO A 482 -19.50 -18.05 -21.91
N LYS A 483 -20.43 -17.11 -21.85
CA LYS A 483 -21.39 -16.99 -20.73
C LYS A 483 -22.32 -18.18 -20.52
N ASP A 484 -22.50 -18.98 -21.54
CA ASP A 484 -23.25 -20.24 -21.54
C ASP A 484 -22.44 -21.45 -21.05
N THR A 485 -21.18 -21.25 -20.67
CA THR A 485 -20.29 -22.33 -20.22
C THR A 485 -20.71 -22.86 -18.85
N PRO A 486 -20.96 -24.16 -18.72
CA PRO A 486 -21.30 -24.76 -17.44
C PRO A 486 -20.08 -24.86 -16.51
N LEU A 487 -20.32 -24.83 -15.20
CA LEU A 487 -19.27 -24.86 -14.17
C LEU A 487 -18.28 -26.03 -14.34
N SER A 488 -18.74 -27.17 -14.85
CA SER A 488 -17.89 -28.35 -15.09
C SER A 488 -16.85 -28.15 -16.19
N VAL A 489 -17.17 -27.35 -17.22
CA VAL A 489 -16.23 -27.02 -18.28
C VAL A 489 -15.23 -25.97 -17.77
N SER A 490 -15.70 -24.97 -17.05
CA SER A 490 -14.85 -23.98 -16.40
C SER A 490 -13.89 -24.64 -15.40
N ASP A 491 -14.34 -25.68 -14.69
CA ASP A 491 -13.48 -26.47 -13.79
C ASP A 491 -12.37 -27.22 -14.56
N ARG A 492 -12.67 -27.81 -15.72
CA ARG A 492 -11.64 -28.47 -16.55
C ARG A 492 -10.61 -27.47 -17.09
N ALA A 493 -11.07 -26.30 -17.58
CA ALA A 493 -10.19 -25.23 -18.04
C ALA A 493 -9.31 -24.70 -16.89
N ALA A 494 -9.89 -24.53 -15.69
CA ALA A 494 -9.15 -24.13 -14.50
C ALA A 494 -8.05 -25.14 -14.14
N ARG A 495 -8.32 -26.45 -14.22
CA ARG A 495 -7.32 -27.49 -13.95
C ARG A 495 -6.16 -27.48 -14.95
N ALA A 496 -6.42 -27.17 -16.22
CA ALA A 496 -5.37 -27.04 -17.23
C ALA A 496 -4.42 -25.87 -16.87
N LEU A 497 -4.97 -24.73 -16.48
CA LEU A 497 -4.18 -23.58 -16.02
C LEU A 497 -3.44 -23.84 -14.69
N GLU A 498 -4.08 -24.51 -13.73
CA GLU A 498 -3.43 -24.90 -12.48
C GLU A 498 -2.19 -25.76 -12.74
N ALA A 499 -2.31 -26.77 -13.61
CA ALA A 499 -1.20 -27.64 -13.96
C ALA A 499 -0.06 -26.85 -14.62
N TYR A 500 -0.38 -25.91 -15.50
CA TYR A 500 0.60 -25.04 -16.15
C TYR A 500 1.34 -24.16 -15.11
N PHE A 501 0.61 -23.42 -14.26
CA PHE A 501 1.22 -22.52 -13.29
C PHE A 501 2.03 -23.26 -12.23
N LEU A 502 1.52 -24.39 -11.70
CA LEU A 502 2.24 -25.18 -10.69
C LEU A 502 3.51 -25.83 -11.22
N ALA A 503 3.59 -26.10 -12.51
CA ALA A 503 4.82 -26.60 -13.15
C ALA A 503 5.90 -25.53 -13.30
N HIS A 504 5.55 -24.24 -13.22
CA HIS A 504 6.52 -23.16 -13.43
C HIS A 504 7.38 -22.91 -12.17
N PRO A 505 8.72 -22.85 -12.29
CA PRO A 505 9.65 -22.80 -11.15
C PRO A 505 9.52 -21.53 -10.28
N ALA A 506 9.00 -20.43 -10.84
CA ALA A 506 8.79 -19.17 -10.11
C ALA A 506 7.54 -19.17 -9.22
N VAL A 507 6.64 -20.16 -9.36
CA VAL A 507 5.38 -20.24 -8.62
C VAL A 507 5.56 -21.01 -7.33
N GLU A 508 5.10 -20.45 -6.23
CA GLU A 508 5.06 -21.08 -4.91
C GLU A 508 3.71 -21.78 -4.68
N ARG A 509 2.62 -21.08 -5.03
CA ARG A 509 1.26 -21.53 -4.74
C ARG A 509 0.24 -20.98 -5.72
N VAL A 510 -0.81 -21.76 -5.97
CA VAL A 510 -1.96 -21.34 -6.78
C VAL A 510 -3.24 -21.55 -5.97
N VAL A 511 -4.05 -20.50 -5.85
CA VAL A 511 -5.38 -20.51 -5.24
C VAL A 511 -6.40 -20.28 -6.34
N THR A 512 -7.23 -21.27 -6.60
CA THR A 512 -8.20 -21.23 -7.70
C THR A 512 -9.62 -21.13 -7.16
N THR A 513 -10.39 -20.21 -7.71
CA THR A 513 -11.83 -20.09 -7.50
C THR A 513 -12.54 -20.17 -8.84
N VAL A 514 -13.41 -21.16 -9.01
CA VAL A 514 -14.24 -21.34 -10.21
C VAL A 514 -15.68 -20.97 -9.90
N GLY A 515 -16.32 -20.22 -10.77
CA GLY A 515 -17.74 -19.88 -10.66
C GLY A 515 -18.05 -18.68 -9.76
N ALA A 516 -17.06 -17.82 -9.45
CA ALA A 516 -17.30 -16.62 -8.68
C ALA A 516 -16.85 -15.37 -9.46
N SER A 517 -17.65 -14.33 -9.37
CA SER A 517 -17.31 -12.97 -9.83
C SER A 517 -17.43 -12.01 -8.65
N ALA A 518 -16.42 -11.18 -8.46
CA ALA A 518 -16.47 -10.07 -7.51
C ALA A 518 -17.00 -8.83 -8.25
N THR A 519 -18.29 -8.57 -8.15
CA THR A 519 -18.89 -7.35 -8.71
C THR A 519 -19.46 -6.53 -7.55
N GLY A 520 -18.97 -5.29 -7.40
CA GLY A 520 -19.46 -4.38 -6.38
C GLY A 520 -19.34 -4.88 -4.93
N GLY A 521 -18.32 -5.67 -4.62
CA GLY A 521 -18.08 -6.21 -3.29
C GLY A 521 -18.94 -7.45 -2.92
N ALA A 522 -19.86 -7.86 -3.76
CA ALA A 522 -20.64 -9.10 -3.61
C ALA A 522 -20.05 -10.20 -4.50
N GLN A 523 -19.89 -11.41 -3.97
CA GLN A 523 -19.59 -12.58 -4.79
C GLN A 523 -20.89 -13.04 -5.47
N VAL A 524 -21.00 -12.77 -6.76
CA VAL A 524 -22.07 -13.29 -7.60
C VAL A 524 -21.58 -14.55 -8.28
N GLY A 525 -22.40 -15.62 -8.26
CA GLY A 525 -22.09 -16.85 -8.98
C GLY A 525 -22.04 -16.58 -10.49
N ASP A 526 -20.90 -16.80 -11.10
CA ASP A 526 -20.69 -16.69 -12.56
C ASP A 526 -19.93 -17.95 -13.02
N PRO A 527 -20.66 -19.01 -13.48
CA PRO A 527 -20.03 -20.26 -13.88
C PRO A 527 -18.96 -20.10 -14.96
N SER A 528 -19.04 -19.05 -15.79
CA SER A 528 -18.12 -18.81 -16.90
C SER A 528 -16.79 -18.16 -16.47
N ARG A 529 -16.64 -17.80 -15.20
CA ARG A 529 -15.46 -17.11 -14.68
C ARG A 529 -14.62 -18.00 -13.78
N VAL A 530 -13.32 -17.98 -14.02
CA VAL A 530 -12.32 -18.60 -13.14
C VAL A 530 -11.34 -17.54 -12.71
N GLN A 531 -10.99 -17.52 -11.44
CA GLN A 531 -9.97 -16.67 -10.88
C GLN A 531 -8.90 -17.50 -10.21
N LEU A 532 -7.63 -17.29 -10.59
CA LEU A 532 -6.49 -17.91 -9.96
C LEU A 532 -5.61 -16.82 -9.36
N GLN A 533 -5.30 -16.95 -8.08
CA GLN A 533 -4.28 -16.14 -7.43
C GLN A 533 -2.99 -16.96 -7.38
N ILE A 534 -1.95 -16.44 -8.02
CA ILE A 534 -0.67 -17.09 -8.18
C ILE A 534 0.32 -16.39 -7.26
N VAL A 535 0.71 -17.06 -6.19
CA VAL A 535 1.72 -16.58 -5.26
C VAL A 535 3.08 -17.01 -5.79
N LEU A 536 3.95 -16.05 -6.01
CA LEU A 536 5.29 -16.24 -6.52
C LEU A 536 6.30 -16.44 -5.39
N LYS A 537 7.44 -17.06 -5.70
CA LYS A 537 8.59 -17.12 -4.80
C LYS A 537 9.16 -15.72 -4.51
N PRO A 538 10.01 -15.56 -3.47
CA PRO A 538 10.65 -14.28 -3.17
C PRO A 538 11.41 -13.70 -4.37
N LYS A 539 11.52 -12.36 -4.43
CA LYS A 539 12.14 -11.62 -5.55
C LYS A 539 13.52 -12.13 -5.97
N GLY A 540 14.36 -12.56 -5.05
CA GLY A 540 15.71 -13.05 -5.35
C GLY A 540 15.78 -14.42 -6.06
N GLU A 541 14.67 -15.16 -6.11
CA GLU A 541 14.59 -16.52 -6.63
C GLU A 541 13.84 -16.64 -7.95
N ARG A 542 13.42 -15.53 -8.53
CA ARG A 542 12.60 -15.48 -9.75
C ARG A 542 12.83 -14.22 -10.58
N PRO A 543 12.45 -14.22 -11.86
CA PRO A 543 12.33 -13.00 -12.65
C PRO A 543 11.32 -12.03 -12.03
N ASP A 544 11.38 -10.77 -12.44
CA ASP A 544 10.42 -9.76 -11.99
C ASP A 544 8.97 -10.12 -12.40
N ILE A 545 8.02 -9.57 -11.62
CA ILE A 545 6.60 -9.90 -11.79
C ILE A 545 6.05 -9.49 -13.17
N PHE A 546 6.58 -8.41 -13.77
CA PHE A 546 6.07 -7.90 -15.05
C PHE A 546 6.51 -8.80 -16.20
N THR A 547 7.76 -9.26 -16.18
CA THR A 547 8.26 -10.28 -17.13
C THR A 547 7.44 -11.57 -17.03
N LEU A 548 7.17 -12.04 -15.80
CA LEU A 548 6.33 -13.22 -15.58
C LEU A 548 4.88 -13.01 -16.06
N THR A 549 4.33 -11.82 -15.87
CA THR A 549 2.99 -11.48 -16.37
C THR A 549 2.90 -11.64 -17.88
N GLU A 550 3.90 -11.15 -18.61
CA GLU A 550 3.94 -11.26 -20.08
C GLU A 550 4.07 -12.72 -20.52
N VAL A 551 4.99 -13.46 -19.92
CA VAL A 551 5.20 -14.90 -20.19
C VAL A 551 3.90 -15.67 -19.94
N PHE A 552 3.24 -15.47 -18.81
CA PHE A 552 2.03 -16.18 -18.43
C PHE A 552 0.82 -15.82 -19.30
N ASN A 553 0.71 -14.57 -19.76
CA ASN A 553 -0.32 -14.18 -20.73
C ASN A 553 -0.10 -14.84 -22.09
N ARG A 554 1.16 -14.98 -22.54
CA ARG A 554 1.47 -15.61 -23.81
C ARG A 554 1.32 -17.14 -23.74
N GLU A 555 2.01 -17.77 -22.81
CA GLU A 555 2.10 -19.23 -22.72
C GLU A 555 0.87 -19.90 -22.08
N GLY A 556 0.20 -19.20 -21.14
CA GLY A 556 -1.03 -19.72 -20.54
C GLY A 556 -2.16 -19.92 -21.54
N LYS A 557 -2.17 -19.17 -22.66
CA LYS A 557 -3.13 -19.38 -23.75
C LYS A 557 -2.96 -20.73 -24.45
N GLU A 558 -1.73 -21.24 -24.50
CA GLU A 558 -1.45 -22.57 -25.07
C GLU A 558 -2.07 -23.70 -24.24
N ALA A 559 -2.13 -23.53 -22.91
CA ALA A 559 -2.80 -24.49 -22.02
C ALA A 559 -4.33 -24.52 -22.20
N LEU A 560 -4.90 -23.55 -22.90
CA LEU A 560 -6.34 -23.37 -23.11
C LEU A 560 -6.81 -23.68 -24.55
N LYS A 561 -5.97 -24.24 -25.42
CA LYS A 561 -6.34 -24.50 -26.83
C LYS A 561 -7.57 -25.39 -26.99
N ASP A 562 -7.83 -26.27 -26.04
CA ASP A 562 -9.01 -27.17 -26.05
C ASP A 562 -10.30 -26.47 -25.58
N PHE A 563 -10.23 -25.18 -25.23
CA PHE A 563 -11.36 -24.39 -24.72
C PHE A 563 -11.62 -23.18 -25.64
N PRO A 564 -12.38 -23.35 -26.73
CA PRO A 564 -12.66 -22.29 -27.66
C PRO A 564 -13.41 -21.13 -26.99
N GLY A 565 -13.00 -19.90 -27.31
CA GLY A 565 -13.56 -18.69 -26.70
C GLY A 565 -13.05 -18.36 -25.29
N ALA A 566 -12.09 -19.11 -24.78
CA ALA A 566 -11.44 -18.84 -23.51
C ALA A 566 -10.54 -17.60 -23.63
N ASP A 567 -10.69 -16.64 -22.75
CA ASP A 567 -9.87 -15.44 -22.66
C ASP A 567 -9.14 -15.40 -21.31
N LEU A 568 -7.84 -15.62 -21.36
CA LEU A 568 -6.96 -15.58 -20.20
C LEU A 568 -6.29 -14.21 -20.07
N ARG A 569 -6.33 -13.70 -18.85
CA ARG A 569 -5.62 -12.48 -18.46
C ARG A 569 -4.88 -12.73 -17.17
N VAL A 570 -3.60 -12.49 -17.21
CA VAL A 570 -2.74 -12.50 -16.03
C VAL A 570 -2.28 -11.08 -15.78
N LEU A 571 -2.48 -10.60 -14.56
CA LEU A 571 -2.16 -9.26 -14.12
C LEU A 571 -1.31 -9.30 -12.86
N ALA A 572 -0.29 -8.44 -12.80
CA ALA A 572 0.46 -8.24 -11.58
C ALA A 572 -0.36 -7.40 -10.60
N GLN A 573 -0.47 -7.85 -9.35
CA GLN A 573 -0.95 -6.99 -8.29
C GLN A 573 0.16 -5.99 -7.93
N THR A 574 0.07 -4.78 -8.44
CA THR A 574 1.09 -3.74 -8.26
C THR A 574 0.93 -2.93 -6.97
N GLY A 575 -0.06 -3.27 -6.14
CA GLY A 575 -0.34 -2.64 -4.85
C GLY A 575 -1.65 -3.16 -4.26
N PRO A 576 -1.95 -2.83 -3.01
CA PRO A 576 -3.19 -3.27 -2.34
C PRO A 576 -4.46 -2.71 -2.99
N GLU A 577 -4.33 -1.68 -3.81
CA GLU A 577 -5.43 -1.00 -4.49
C GLU A 577 -5.43 -1.25 -6.01
N ALA A 578 -4.54 -2.09 -6.51
CA ALA A 578 -4.52 -2.46 -7.93
C ALA A 578 -5.80 -3.23 -8.26
N GLY A 579 -6.70 -2.56 -8.96
CA GLY A 579 -7.88 -3.17 -9.55
C GLY A 579 -7.51 -4.14 -10.69
N ASP A 580 -8.52 -4.65 -11.36
CA ASP A 580 -8.35 -5.58 -12.49
C ASP A 580 -7.77 -4.87 -13.77
N ALA A 581 -7.39 -3.58 -13.72
CA ALA A 581 -6.88 -2.82 -14.84
C ALA A 581 -6.02 -1.63 -14.44
N ASP A 582 -5.04 -1.29 -15.29
CA ASP A 582 -4.17 -0.11 -15.12
C ASP A 582 -4.93 1.22 -15.25
N LEU A 583 -5.89 1.27 -16.19
CA LEU A 583 -6.80 2.38 -16.38
C LEU A 583 -8.24 1.89 -16.41
N GLN A 584 -9.09 2.61 -15.69
CA GLN A 584 -10.51 2.34 -15.61
C GLN A 584 -11.30 3.60 -15.96
N PHE A 585 -12.25 3.45 -16.85
CA PHE A 585 -13.15 4.52 -17.26
C PHE A 585 -14.60 4.07 -17.18
N PHE A 586 -15.49 5.03 -17.01
CA PHE A 586 -16.89 4.88 -17.35
C PHE A 586 -17.19 5.74 -18.58
N VAL A 587 -17.79 5.13 -19.58
CA VAL A 587 -18.47 5.87 -20.65
C VAL A 587 -19.91 6.03 -20.19
N THR A 588 -20.37 7.26 -20.04
CA THR A 588 -21.73 7.58 -19.60
C THR A 588 -22.55 8.19 -20.73
N GLY A 589 -23.83 7.90 -20.75
CA GLY A 589 -24.73 8.46 -21.78
C GLY A 589 -26.19 8.44 -21.35
N PRO A 590 -27.05 9.28 -21.95
CA PRO A 590 -28.45 9.38 -21.59
C PRO A 590 -29.28 8.19 -22.08
N ASP A 591 -28.92 7.58 -23.21
CA ASP A 591 -29.61 6.44 -23.82
C ASP A 591 -28.73 5.19 -23.85
N ARG A 592 -29.31 4.05 -23.47
CA ARG A 592 -28.58 2.78 -23.35
C ARG A 592 -28.16 2.20 -24.70
N GLU A 593 -29.05 2.18 -25.70
CA GLU A 593 -28.77 1.52 -26.97
C GLU A 593 -27.74 2.31 -27.79
N ALA A 594 -27.83 3.64 -27.80
CA ALA A 594 -26.82 4.51 -28.39
C ALA A 594 -25.46 4.40 -27.66
N LEU A 595 -25.48 4.25 -26.33
CA LEU A 595 -24.28 4.06 -25.55
C LEU A 595 -23.60 2.73 -25.88
N GLU A 596 -24.36 1.62 -25.96
CA GLU A 596 -23.83 0.29 -26.29
C GLU A 596 -23.11 0.29 -27.65
N ALA A 597 -23.70 0.90 -28.67
CA ALA A 597 -23.10 1.02 -30.00
C ALA A 597 -21.79 1.84 -29.97
N ARG A 598 -21.77 2.97 -29.26
CA ARG A 598 -20.56 3.82 -29.13
C ARG A 598 -19.48 3.17 -28.32
N VAL A 599 -19.83 2.47 -27.25
CA VAL A 599 -18.85 1.78 -26.39
C VAL A 599 -18.09 0.70 -27.15
N GLN A 600 -18.77 -0.05 -28.03
CA GLN A 600 -18.07 -1.04 -28.87
C GLN A 600 -17.05 -0.36 -29.81
N ALA A 601 -17.43 0.73 -30.45
CA ALA A 601 -16.51 1.49 -31.29
C ALA A 601 -15.34 2.11 -30.50
N ILE A 602 -15.60 2.54 -29.26
CA ILE A 602 -14.54 3.03 -28.35
C ILE A 602 -13.58 1.91 -27.99
N VAL A 603 -14.09 0.73 -27.64
CA VAL A 603 -13.27 -0.45 -27.31
C VAL A 603 -12.38 -0.85 -28.49
N ASP A 604 -12.95 -0.94 -29.69
CA ASP A 604 -12.23 -1.30 -30.91
C ASP A 604 -11.12 -0.27 -31.19
N ARG A 605 -11.41 1.02 -31.07
CA ARG A 605 -10.43 2.10 -31.27
C ARG A 605 -9.30 2.08 -30.26
N ILE A 606 -9.60 1.80 -29.00
CA ILE A 606 -8.58 1.68 -27.92
C ILE A 606 -7.72 0.43 -28.17
N ALA A 607 -8.30 -0.67 -28.62
CA ALA A 607 -7.57 -1.92 -28.89
C ALA A 607 -6.51 -1.78 -30.00
N GLU A 608 -6.68 -0.85 -30.93
CA GLU A 608 -5.72 -0.55 -32.01
C GLU A 608 -4.43 0.13 -31.50
N LYS A 609 -4.44 0.68 -30.30
CA LYS A 609 -3.27 1.41 -29.78
C LYS A 609 -2.10 0.46 -29.44
N PRO A 610 -0.88 0.78 -29.87
CA PRO A 610 0.27 -0.13 -29.75
C PRO A 610 0.69 -0.42 -28.29
N TYR A 611 0.37 0.50 -27.38
CA TYR A 611 0.70 0.39 -25.96
C TYR A 611 -0.39 -0.32 -25.13
N VAL A 612 -1.53 -0.66 -25.72
CA VAL A 612 -2.60 -1.40 -25.07
C VAL A 612 -2.31 -2.89 -25.11
N LEU A 613 -2.34 -3.53 -23.96
CA LEU A 613 -2.23 -4.99 -23.83
C LEU A 613 -3.59 -5.65 -24.08
N ASN A 614 -4.62 -5.15 -23.40
CA ASN A 614 -6.02 -5.52 -23.64
C ASN A 614 -6.96 -4.40 -23.18
N VAL A 615 -8.16 -4.39 -23.74
CA VAL A 615 -9.26 -3.50 -23.36
C VAL A 615 -10.55 -4.30 -23.26
N LYS A 616 -11.37 -4.01 -22.27
CA LYS A 616 -12.70 -4.63 -22.12
C LYS A 616 -13.73 -3.68 -21.60
N SER A 617 -14.95 -3.92 -22.09
CA SER A 617 -16.17 -3.27 -21.61
C SER A 617 -16.97 -4.20 -20.69
N THR A 618 -17.67 -3.62 -19.73
CA THR A 618 -18.70 -4.34 -18.96
C THR A 618 -19.91 -4.73 -19.79
N LEU A 619 -20.08 -4.15 -20.99
CA LEU A 619 -21.15 -4.48 -21.93
C LEU A 619 -20.93 -5.79 -22.68
N GLU A 620 -19.72 -6.33 -22.72
CA GLU A 620 -19.43 -7.64 -23.34
C GLU A 620 -20.12 -8.84 -22.65
N ALA A 621 -20.75 -8.61 -21.51
CA ALA A 621 -21.41 -9.62 -20.72
C ALA A 621 -22.88 -9.84 -21.14
N THR A 622 -23.15 -10.04 -22.44
CA THR A 622 -24.46 -10.51 -22.88
C THR A 622 -24.59 -12.00 -22.71
N GLN A 623 -25.67 -12.41 -22.09
CA GLN A 623 -26.06 -13.82 -21.93
C GLN A 623 -27.21 -14.11 -22.90
N ARG A 624 -27.23 -15.31 -23.46
CA ARG A 624 -28.41 -15.77 -24.18
C ARG A 624 -29.46 -16.20 -23.17
N GLU A 625 -30.58 -15.55 -23.18
CA GLU A 625 -31.72 -15.87 -22.35
C GLU A 625 -32.80 -16.60 -23.17
N ARG A 626 -33.30 -17.73 -22.67
CA ARG A 626 -34.46 -18.41 -23.23
C ARG A 626 -35.68 -18.00 -22.43
N VAL A 627 -36.52 -17.22 -23.05
CA VAL A 627 -37.75 -16.71 -22.45
C VAL A 627 -38.91 -17.58 -22.89
N PHE A 628 -39.61 -18.13 -21.89
CA PHE A 628 -40.89 -18.82 -22.20
C PHE A 628 -41.98 -17.76 -22.39
N VAL A 629 -42.57 -17.73 -23.60
CA VAL A 629 -43.65 -16.83 -23.92
C VAL A 629 -44.95 -17.64 -23.91
N PRO A 630 -45.79 -17.51 -22.86
CA PRO A 630 -47.09 -18.15 -22.84
C PRO A 630 -48.05 -17.58 -23.89
N ASP A 631 -48.81 -18.41 -24.52
CA ASP A 631 -49.80 -18.01 -25.53
C ASP A 631 -51.17 -17.79 -24.83
N PRO A 632 -51.68 -16.54 -24.84
CA PRO A 632 -52.95 -16.25 -24.14
C PRO A 632 -54.15 -17.05 -24.66
N ALA A 633 -54.18 -17.36 -25.96
CA ALA A 633 -55.26 -18.17 -26.54
C ALA A 633 -55.21 -19.60 -26.05
N ARG A 634 -54.01 -20.17 -25.87
CA ARG A 634 -53.81 -21.53 -25.36
C ARG A 634 -54.03 -21.64 -23.86
N LEU A 635 -53.81 -20.56 -23.12
CA LEU A 635 -54.14 -20.51 -21.69
C LEU A 635 -55.63 -20.38 -21.42
N SER A 636 -56.40 -19.85 -22.38
CA SER A 636 -57.84 -19.68 -22.25
C SER A 636 -58.51 -21.02 -22.02
N GLY A 637 -59.43 -21.09 -21.03
CA GLY A 637 -60.17 -22.32 -20.66
C GLY A 637 -59.39 -23.33 -19.83
N THR A 638 -58.06 -23.15 -19.58
CA THR A 638 -57.25 -24.07 -18.76
C THR A 638 -57.33 -23.74 -17.27
N GLY A 639 -57.73 -22.50 -16.91
CA GLY A 639 -57.69 -21.99 -15.54
C GLY A 639 -56.28 -21.64 -15.08
N LEU A 640 -55.29 -21.57 -15.99
CA LEU A 640 -53.92 -21.18 -15.71
C LEU A 640 -53.69 -19.72 -15.99
N THR A 641 -53.01 -19.06 -15.10
CA THR A 641 -52.42 -17.73 -15.32
C THR A 641 -50.97 -17.87 -15.75
N PRO A 642 -50.33 -16.83 -16.38
CA PRO A 642 -48.89 -16.82 -16.61
C PRO A 642 -48.06 -17.05 -15.35
N GLN A 643 -48.57 -16.58 -14.19
CA GLN A 643 -47.95 -16.78 -12.89
C GLN A 643 -47.90 -18.26 -12.48
N ASP A 644 -48.97 -19.02 -12.72
CA ASP A 644 -49.04 -20.45 -12.37
C ASP A 644 -48.04 -21.24 -13.23
N VAL A 645 -47.94 -20.90 -14.52
CA VAL A 645 -46.94 -21.50 -15.42
C VAL A 645 -45.51 -21.16 -14.94
N ALA A 646 -45.26 -19.89 -14.57
CA ALA A 646 -43.97 -19.46 -14.08
C ALA A 646 -43.58 -20.15 -12.75
N GLN A 647 -44.53 -20.29 -11.81
CA GLN A 647 -44.29 -20.98 -10.53
C GLN A 647 -43.98 -22.45 -10.76
N THR A 648 -44.69 -23.10 -11.67
CA THR A 648 -44.47 -24.51 -12.03
C THR A 648 -43.07 -24.66 -12.69
N LEU A 649 -42.71 -23.81 -13.63
CA LEU A 649 -41.40 -23.83 -14.26
C LEU A 649 -40.28 -23.60 -13.23
N ARG A 650 -40.42 -22.62 -12.36
CA ARG A 650 -39.45 -22.32 -11.30
C ARG A 650 -39.28 -23.53 -10.39
N LEU A 651 -40.40 -24.21 -10.01
CA LEU A 651 -40.35 -25.39 -9.20
C LEU A 651 -39.55 -26.52 -9.86
N TYR A 652 -39.75 -26.74 -11.14
CA TYR A 652 -39.04 -27.79 -11.88
C TYR A 652 -37.57 -27.45 -12.15
N LEU A 653 -37.25 -26.19 -12.56
CA LEU A 653 -35.91 -25.79 -12.97
C LEU A 653 -34.98 -25.47 -11.78
N SER A 654 -35.41 -24.58 -10.89
CA SER A 654 -34.60 -24.09 -9.79
C SER A 654 -34.88 -24.77 -8.46
N GLY A 655 -36.05 -25.41 -8.36
CA GLY A 655 -36.59 -25.87 -7.09
C GLY A 655 -37.17 -24.74 -6.25
N THR A 656 -37.98 -25.13 -5.28
CA THR A 656 -38.60 -24.22 -4.31
C THR A 656 -38.36 -24.77 -2.91
N GLN A 657 -37.83 -23.93 -2.02
CA GLN A 657 -37.71 -24.27 -0.62
C GLN A 657 -39.11 -24.30 -0.01
N ALA A 658 -39.62 -25.49 0.31
CA ALA A 658 -40.96 -25.68 0.86
C ALA A 658 -40.98 -25.61 2.38
N ALA A 659 -39.88 -26.05 3.03
CA ALA A 659 -39.79 -26.14 4.48
C ALA A 659 -38.35 -26.04 4.95
N THR A 660 -38.15 -25.97 6.25
CA THR A 660 -36.86 -26.09 6.90
C THR A 660 -36.90 -27.22 7.92
N ALA A 661 -36.09 -28.26 7.70
CA ALA A 661 -35.92 -29.35 8.66
C ALA A 661 -34.93 -28.91 9.75
N ARG A 662 -35.18 -29.25 11.01
CA ARG A 662 -34.32 -28.89 12.14
C ARG A 662 -33.83 -30.12 12.88
N ARG A 663 -32.51 -30.33 12.94
CA ARG A 663 -31.89 -31.46 13.63
C ARG A 663 -30.64 -30.97 14.40
N SER A 664 -30.60 -31.25 15.71
CA SER A 664 -29.46 -30.93 16.58
C SER A 664 -29.04 -29.45 16.52
N GLY A 665 -30.01 -28.52 16.46
CA GLY A 665 -29.74 -27.10 16.34
C GLY A 665 -29.38 -26.63 14.93
N GLU A 666 -29.44 -27.51 13.95
CA GLU A 666 -29.18 -27.24 12.54
C GLU A 666 -30.44 -27.10 11.72
N GLU A 667 -30.38 -26.21 10.74
CA GLU A 667 -31.42 -26.00 9.75
C GLU A 667 -30.99 -26.55 8.39
N TYR A 668 -31.84 -27.37 7.82
CA TYR A 668 -31.66 -27.98 6.50
C TYR A 668 -32.83 -27.53 5.62
N PRO A 669 -32.58 -26.80 4.52
CA PRO A 669 -33.65 -26.46 3.61
C PRO A 669 -34.22 -27.75 2.97
N VAL A 670 -35.55 -27.84 2.95
CA VAL A 670 -36.29 -28.88 2.21
C VAL A 670 -36.67 -28.28 0.86
N VAL A 671 -35.97 -28.73 -0.18
CA VAL A 671 -36.11 -28.18 -1.53
C VAL A 671 -36.84 -29.16 -2.42
N VAL A 672 -37.97 -28.74 -2.96
CA VAL A 672 -38.79 -29.50 -3.92
C VAL A 672 -38.36 -29.09 -5.32
N GLN A 673 -38.01 -30.03 -6.18
CA GLN A 673 -37.62 -29.82 -7.57
C GLN A 673 -37.92 -31.06 -8.43
N ALA A 674 -37.84 -30.90 -9.78
CA ALA A 674 -37.83 -32.06 -10.66
C ALA A 674 -36.43 -32.71 -10.67
N ASP A 675 -36.35 -33.94 -11.15
CA ASP A 675 -35.06 -34.58 -11.40
C ASP A 675 -34.39 -33.88 -12.61
N PRO A 676 -33.24 -33.18 -12.41
CA PRO A 676 -32.61 -32.44 -13.48
C PRO A 676 -32.12 -33.30 -14.65
N LEU A 677 -31.85 -34.58 -14.41
CA LEU A 677 -31.36 -35.50 -15.43
C LEU A 677 -32.48 -35.92 -16.41
N ARG A 678 -33.72 -35.90 -15.97
CA ARG A 678 -34.88 -36.30 -16.78
C ARG A 678 -35.35 -35.27 -17.78
N TYR A 679 -35.18 -33.97 -17.45
CA TYR A 679 -35.68 -32.85 -18.27
C TYR A 679 -34.54 -31.98 -18.84
N SER A 680 -33.49 -32.64 -19.27
CA SER A 680 -32.38 -31.93 -19.94
C SER A 680 -32.73 -31.54 -21.38
N GLY A 681 -32.37 -30.31 -21.77
CA GLY A 681 -32.63 -29.76 -23.12
C GLY A 681 -34.04 -29.24 -23.32
N GLU A 682 -34.26 -28.52 -24.44
CA GLU A 682 -35.51 -27.82 -24.76
C GLU A 682 -36.69 -28.77 -24.91
N GLY A 683 -36.51 -29.90 -25.62
CA GLY A 683 -37.56 -30.91 -25.78
C GLY A 683 -38.03 -31.49 -24.43
N GLY A 684 -37.08 -31.75 -23.50
CA GLY A 684 -37.40 -32.16 -22.16
C GLY A 684 -38.20 -31.13 -21.37
N LEU A 685 -37.85 -29.83 -21.49
CA LEU A 685 -38.60 -28.76 -20.84
C LEU A 685 -39.99 -28.57 -21.42
N LEU A 686 -40.16 -28.66 -22.74
CA LEU A 686 -41.49 -28.56 -23.39
C LEU A 686 -42.41 -29.72 -23.02
N SER A 687 -41.90 -30.88 -22.64
CA SER A 687 -42.67 -32.04 -22.17
C SER A 687 -43.10 -31.97 -20.71
N LEU A 688 -42.65 -30.97 -19.92
CA LEU A 688 -42.99 -30.83 -18.51
C LEU A 688 -44.50 -30.72 -18.30
N PRO A 689 -45.10 -31.52 -17.39
CA PRO A 689 -46.52 -31.48 -17.14
C PRO A 689 -46.90 -30.33 -16.23
N VAL A 690 -47.78 -29.46 -16.72
CA VAL A 690 -48.38 -28.36 -15.97
C VAL A 690 -49.82 -28.70 -15.67
N TYR A 691 -50.22 -28.66 -14.40
CA TYR A 691 -51.58 -28.97 -13.99
C TYR A 691 -52.53 -27.82 -14.31
N ALA A 692 -53.57 -28.11 -15.13
CA ALA A 692 -54.62 -27.16 -15.51
C ALA A 692 -55.84 -27.35 -14.62
N PRO A 693 -56.14 -26.42 -13.69
CA PRO A 693 -57.20 -26.60 -12.69
C PRO A 693 -58.59 -26.72 -13.27
N ALA A 694 -58.91 -25.95 -14.31
CA ALA A 694 -60.25 -25.99 -14.94
C ALA A 694 -60.51 -27.31 -15.71
N LEU A 695 -59.45 -27.97 -16.20
CA LEU A 695 -59.52 -29.23 -16.95
C LEU A 695 -59.27 -30.46 -16.02
N GLN A 696 -58.86 -30.27 -14.80
CA GLN A 696 -58.42 -31.28 -13.85
C GLN A 696 -57.43 -32.27 -14.51
N ALA A 697 -56.55 -31.77 -15.41
CA ALA A 697 -55.63 -32.55 -16.22
C ALA A 697 -54.27 -31.91 -16.33
N PHE A 698 -53.24 -32.70 -16.65
CA PHE A 698 -51.92 -32.21 -16.92
C PHE A 698 -51.76 -31.94 -18.42
N LEU A 699 -51.23 -30.77 -18.73
CA LEU A 699 -50.87 -30.34 -20.08
C LEU A 699 -49.36 -30.22 -20.23
N PRO A 700 -48.76 -30.64 -21.35
CA PRO A 700 -47.34 -30.41 -21.56
C PRO A 700 -47.09 -28.90 -21.76
N LEU A 701 -45.99 -28.41 -21.19
CA LEU A 701 -45.62 -26.97 -21.26
C LEU A 701 -45.63 -26.44 -22.70
N GLY A 702 -45.16 -27.22 -23.68
CA GLY A 702 -45.16 -26.84 -25.11
C GLY A 702 -46.53 -26.57 -25.70
N SER A 703 -47.62 -27.09 -25.08
CA SER A 703 -48.97 -26.76 -25.47
C SER A 703 -49.46 -25.39 -25.01
N LEU A 704 -48.74 -24.77 -24.03
CA LEU A 704 -49.11 -23.48 -23.41
C LEU A 704 -48.34 -22.28 -23.95
N GLY A 705 -47.26 -22.52 -24.68
CA GLY A 705 -46.40 -21.46 -25.21
C GLY A 705 -45.18 -21.99 -25.92
N ARG A 706 -44.17 -21.13 -26.11
CA ARG A 706 -42.91 -21.46 -26.77
C ARG A 706 -41.74 -20.76 -26.08
N PHE A 707 -40.53 -21.30 -26.29
CA PHE A 707 -39.32 -20.61 -25.95
C PHE A 707 -38.84 -19.70 -27.07
N GLU A 708 -38.42 -18.48 -26.72
CA GLU A 708 -37.74 -17.54 -27.59
C GLU A 708 -36.35 -17.26 -27.03
N GLU A 709 -35.33 -17.22 -27.90
CA GLU A 709 -33.98 -16.85 -27.50
C GLU A 709 -33.76 -15.35 -27.72
N ARG A 710 -33.32 -14.63 -26.68
CA ARG A 710 -33.05 -13.21 -26.71
C ARG A 710 -31.69 -12.92 -26.08
N PRO A 711 -30.91 -11.95 -26.59
CA PRO A 711 -29.76 -11.44 -25.87
C PRO A 711 -30.27 -10.67 -24.64
N SER A 712 -29.65 -10.94 -23.48
CA SER A 712 -29.97 -10.26 -22.22
C SER A 712 -28.69 -9.73 -21.58
N PRO A 713 -28.62 -8.46 -21.21
CA PRO A 713 -27.47 -7.95 -20.51
C PRO A 713 -27.44 -8.55 -19.08
N THR A 714 -26.28 -9.04 -18.66
CA THR A 714 -26.10 -9.57 -17.30
C THR A 714 -26.05 -8.49 -16.25
N LEU A 715 -25.67 -7.27 -16.64
CA LEU A 715 -25.51 -6.11 -15.78
C LEU A 715 -25.91 -4.83 -16.53
N ILE A 716 -26.75 -4.01 -15.90
CA ILE A 716 -27.06 -2.65 -16.34
C ILE A 716 -26.53 -1.70 -15.26
N SER A 717 -25.52 -0.91 -15.62
CA SER A 717 -24.88 0.04 -14.71
C SER A 717 -25.37 1.44 -14.97
N ARG A 718 -25.51 2.22 -13.91
CA ARG A 718 -25.76 3.66 -13.96
C ARG A 718 -24.79 4.39 -13.03
N ARG A 719 -24.35 5.56 -13.46
CA ARG A 719 -23.54 6.49 -12.68
C ARG A 719 -24.18 7.86 -12.72
N ASN A 720 -24.50 8.42 -11.55
CA ASN A 720 -25.23 9.68 -11.43
C ASN A 720 -26.51 9.68 -12.29
N GLN A 721 -27.26 8.56 -12.26
CA GLN A 721 -28.49 8.30 -13.01
C GLN A 721 -28.35 8.13 -14.54
N ALA A 722 -27.22 8.50 -15.15
CA ALA A 722 -26.93 8.19 -16.56
C ALA A 722 -26.53 6.73 -16.74
N TYR A 723 -26.86 6.12 -17.86
CA TYR A 723 -26.34 4.79 -18.20
C TYR A 723 -24.83 4.83 -18.31
N ALA A 724 -24.18 3.80 -17.82
CA ALA A 724 -22.74 3.75 -17.75
C ALA A 724 -22.21 2.38 -18.19
N ALA A 725 -21.15 2.38 -18.98
CA ALA A 725 -20.38 1.21 -19.32
C ALA A 725 -18.96 1.37 -18.79
N GLY A 726 -18.50 0.43 -17.98
CA GLY A 726 -17.10 0.40 -17.53
C GLY A 726 -16.19 -0.06 -18.68
N ILE A 727 -15.06 0.60 -18.85
CA ILE A 727 -13.98 0.20 -19.75
C ILE A 727 -12.73 0.02 -18.92
N ASN A 728 -12.16 -1.18 -18.96
CA ASN A 728 -10.93 -1.56 -18.29
C ASN A 728 -9.82 -1.75 -19.33
N ILE A 729 -8.72 -1.03 -19.17
CA ILE A 729 -7.58 -1.04 -20.07
C ILE A 729 -6.35 -1.49 -19.32
N ASN A 730 -5.66 -2.50 -19.84
CA ASN A 730 -4.36 -2.90 -19.35
C ASN A 730 -3.27 -2.48 -20.33
N LEU A 731 -2.21 -1.92 -19.81
CA LEU A 731 -1.13 -1.33 -20.58
C LEU A 731 0.08 -2.27 -20.61
N LYS A 732 0.83 -2.23 -21.71
CA LYS A 732 2.12 -2.89 -21.80
C LYS A 732 3.15 -2.23 -20.88
N PRO A 733 4.22 -2.91 -20.48
CA PRO A 733 5.27 -2.32 -19.63
C PRO A 733 5.89 -1.03 -20.18
N GLU A 734 6.03 -0.93 -21.50
CA GLU A 734 6.61 0.22 -22.19
C GLU A 734 5.61 1.35 -22.47
N ALA A 735 4.37 1.23 -22.01
CA ALA A 735 3.35 2.24 -22.23
C ALA A 735 3.74 3.58 -21.59
N PRO A 736 3.29 4.71 -22.17
CA PRO A 736 3.34 6.00 -21.51
C PRO A 736 2.64 5.95 -20.14
N GLY A 737 2.89 6.96 -19.29
CA GLY A 737 2.22 7.03 -18.00
C GLY A 737 0.69 7.11 -18.13
N ALA A 738 0.00 6.68 -17.08
CA ALA A 738 -1.46 6.62 -17.07
C ALA A 738 -2.12 7.95 -17.46
N LEU A 739 -1.61 9.07 -16.96
CA LEU A 739 -2.12 10.41 -17.27
C LEU A 739 -1.94 10.77 -18.76
N GLN A 740 -0.80 10.44 -19.34
CA GLN A 740 -0.51 10.69 -20.76
C GLN A 740 -1.43 9.86 -21.67
N VAL A 741 -1.58 8.57 -21.36
CA VAL A 741 -2.48 7.67 -22.09
C VAL A 741 -3.92 8.15 -22.02
N GLN A 742 -4.38 8.56 -20.84
CA GLN A 742 -5.72 9.06 -20.63
C GLN A 742 -5.99 10.31 -21.48
N ALA A 743 -5.08 11.29 -21.45
CA ALA A 743 -5.20 12.51 -22.24
C ALA A 743 -5.20 12.24 -23.75
N GLU A 744 -4.33 11.32 -24.22
CA GLU A 744 -4.29 10.90 -25.61
C GLU A 744 -5.60 10.22 -26.05
N LEU A 745 -6.10 9.27 -25.24
CA LEU A 745 -7.33 8.56 -25.53
C LEU A 745 -8.53 9.50 -25.58
N GLU A 746 -8.65 10.43 -24.63
CA GLU A 746 -9.73 11.41 -24.62
C GLU A 746 -9.70 12.29 -25.87
N GLN A 747 -8.51 12.76 -26.25
CA GLN A 747 -8.35 13.58 -27.45
C GLN A 747 -8.67 12.79 -28.74
N ASP A 748 -8.19 11.54 -28.86
CA ASP A 748 -8.43 10.69 -30.03
C ASP A 748 -9.90 10.31 -30.19
N LEU A 749 -10.56 9.94 -29.07
CA LEU A 749 -11.99 9.59 -29.09
C LEU A 749 -12.90 10.79 -29.38
N ARG A 750 -12.54 11.99 -28.91
CA ARG A 750 -13.24 13.23 -29.26
C ARG A 750 -13.05 13.56 -30.73
N ALA A 751 -11.84 13.46 -31.27
CA ALA A 751 -11.54 13.68 -32.67
C ALA A 751 -12.28 12.69 -33.61
N ALA A 752 -12.49 11.46 -33.14
CA ALA A 752 -13.25 10.43 -33.84
C ALA A 752 -14.79 10.61 -33.72
N GLY A 753 -15.27 11.61 -32.95
CA GLY A 753 -16.70 11.86 -32.74
C GLY A 753 -17.40 10.81 -31.88
N LEU A 754 -16.63 10.02 -31.13
CA LEU A 754 -17.14 8.99 -30.23
C LEU A 754 -17.52 9.54 -28.85
N LEU A 755 -16.98 10.69 -28.47
CA LEU A 755 -17.34 11.46 -27.28
C LEU A 755 -18.04 12.74 -27.69
N GLY A 756 -18.99 13.19 -26.88
CA GLY A 756 -19.87 14.33 -27.18
C GLY A 756 -21.34 13.90 -27.24
N ASP A 757 -22.26 14.85 -27.45
CA ASP A 757 -23.73 14.62 -27.47
C ASP A 757 -24.23 13.92 -26.20
N GLY A 758 -23.71 14.31 -25.03
CA GLY A 758 -24.05 13.70 -23.73
C GLY A 758 -23.33 12.39 -23.44
N VAL A 759 -22.41 11.93 -24.32
CA VAL A 759 -21.54 10.79 -24.04
C VAL A 759 -20.19 11.31 -23.57
N GLU A 760 -19.80 10.91 -22.34
CA GLU A 760 -18.58 11.36 -21.67
C GLU A 760 -17.73 10.18 -21.24
N LEU A 761 -16.40 10.37 -21.26
CA LEU A 761 -15.43 9.47 -20.69
C LEU A 761 -15.03 9.98 -19.30
N VAL A 762 -15.32 9.21 -18.27
CA VAL A 762 -15.06 9.60 -16.88
C VAL A 762 -14.05 8.64 -16.27
N ALA A 763 -12.92 9.16 -15.83
CA ALA A 763 -11.91 8.36 -15.15
C ALA A 763 -12.45 7.74 -13.86
N SER A 764 -11.98 6.54 -13.54
CA SER A 764 -12.36 5.78 -12.35
C SER A 764 -11.15 5.05 -11.79
N GLY A 765 -11.26 4.56 -10.56
CA GLY A 765 -10.17 3.84 -9.89
C GLY A 765 -8.89 4.67 -9.82
N LEU A 766 -7.74 4.05 -10.10
CA LEU A 766 -6.43 4.72 -10.07
C LEU A 766 -6.31 5.89 -11.04
N GLY A 767 -7.06 5.89 -12.15
CA GLY A 767 -7.08 7.00 -13.11
C GLY A 767 -7.60 8.29 -12.49
N SER A 768 -8.68 8.24 -11.71
CA SER A 768 -9.24 9.41 -11.03
C SER A 768 -8.29 9.98 -9.96
N PHE A 769 -7.56 9.12 -9.25
CA PHE A 769 -6.55 9.57 -8.28
C PHE A 769 -5.32 10.18 -8.98
N THR A 770 -4.99 9.71 -10.18
CA THR A 770 -3.92 10.32 -10.99
C THR A 770 -4.30 11.73 -11.43
N GLU A 771 -5.56 11.95 -11.84
CA GLU A 771 -6.09 13.29 -12.16
C GLU A 771 -6.10 14.20 -10.93
N GLU A 772 -6.56 13.69 -9.78
CA GLU A 772 -6.56 14.43 -8.52
C GLU A 772 -5.14 14.86 -8.16
N LEU A 773 -4.16 13.94 -8.22
CA LEU A 773 -2.76 14.24 -7.96
C LEU A 773 -2.22 15.29 -8.94
N ALA A 774 -2.49 15.16 -10.23
CA ALA A 774 -2.04 16.10 -11.25
C ALA A 774 -2.62 17.50 -11.04
N SER A 775 -3.85 17.61 -10.52
CA SER A 775 -4.50 18.89 -10.20
C SER A 775 -3.97 19.51 -8.90
N LEU A 776 -3.72 18.70 -7.87
CA LEU A 776 -3.29 19.17 -6.55
C LEU A 776 -1.77 19.41 -6.44
N ALA A 777 -0.94 18.71 -7.23
CA ALA A 777 0.50 18.86 -7.16
C ALA A 777 0.99 20.29 -7.45
N PRO A 778 0.50 21.01 -8.50
CA PRO A 778 0.86 22.42 -8.72
C PRO A 778 0.40 23.34 -7.59
N LEU A 779 -0.77 23.06 -7.01
CA LEU A 779 -1.31 23.82 -5.87
C LEU A 779 -0.43 23.63 -4.64
N ALA A 780 -0.06 22.39 -4.30
CA ALA A 780 0.82 22.05 -3.19
C ALA A 780 2.18 22.76 -3.35
N PHE A 781 2.77 22.66 -4.54
CA PHE A 781 4.05 23.30 -4.86
C PHE A 781 3.96 24.82 -4.77
N GLY A 782 2.94 25.44 -5.35
CA GLY A 782 2.74 26.88 -5.32
C GLY A 782 2.52 27.41 -3.90
N LEU A 783 1.69 26.74 -3.10
CA LEU A 783 1.44 27.10 -1.71
C LEU A 783 2.72 27.00 -0.86
N ALA A 784 3.48 25.93 -1.01
CA ALA A 784 4.76 25.75 -0.33
C ALA A 784 5.75 26.87 -0.72
N LEU A 785 5.82 27.23 -2.00
CA LEU A 785 6.69 28.28 -2.50
C LEU A 785 6.30 29.67 -1.93
N VAL A 786 5.00 30.00 -1.94
CA VAL A 786 4.49 31.29 -1.43
C VAL A 786 4.74 31.42 0.07
N LEU A 787 4.45 30.39 0.84
CA LEU A 787 4.65 30.42 2.29
C LEU A 787 6.13 30.47 2.65
N ASN A 788 6.95 29.72 1.93
CA ASN A 788 8.41 29.82 2.09
C ASN A 788 8.93 31.22 1.76
N TYR A 789 8.42 31.83 0.68
CA TYR A 789 8.73 33.24 0.36
C TYR A 789 8.39 34.20 1.50
N LEU A 790 7.18 34.08 2.08
CA LEU A 790 6.73 34.93 3.18
C LEU A 790 7.57 34.76 4.45
N VAL A 791 7.94 33.52 4.79
CA VAL A 791 8.80 33.23 5.95
C VAL A 791 10.16 33.84 5.75
N ILE A 792 10.77 33.65 4.59
CA ILE A 792 12.10 34.26 4.28
C ILE A 792 12.02 35.78 4.26
N ALA A 793 10.99 36.39 3.67
CA ALA A 793 10.79 37.84 3.65
C ALA A 793 10.67 38.43 5.06
N SER A 794 9.96 37.76 5.93
CA SER A 794 9.82 38.13 7.35
C SER A 794 11.15 38.03 8.09
N GLN A 795 11.92 36.95 7.89
CA GLN A 795 13.19 36.70 8.56
C GLN A 795 14.27 37.74 8.18
N PHE A 796 14.35 38.06 6.92
CA PHE A 796 15.33 39.03 6.43
C PHE A 796 14.82 40.48 6.43
N ASN A 797 13.57 40.71 6.80
CA ASN A 797 12.88 42.00 6.75
C ASN A 797 13.06 42.71 5.39
N ALA A 798 13.00 41.92 4.30
CA ALA A 798 13.28 42.44 2.96
C ALA A 798 12.54 41.58 1.89
N TRP A 799 11.80 42.25 0.99
CA TRP A 799 11.08 41.62 -0.11
C TRP A 799 11.96 41.00 -1.20
N ARG A 800 13.20 41.43 -1.31
CA ARG A 800 14.11 40.99 -2.38
C ARG A 800 14.86 39.73 -2.02
N TYR A 801 15.19 39.52 -0.75
CA TYR A 801 15.99 38.39 -0.30
C TYR A 801 15.36 37.01 -0.66
N PRO A 802 14.03 36.79 -0.51
CA PRO A 802 13.41 35.56 -0.95
C PRO A 802 13.63 35.25 -2.43
N LEU A 803 13.70 36.28 -3.30
CA LEU A 803 13.91 36.05 -4.74
C LEU A 803 15.28 35.43 -5.03
N TYR A 804 16.31 35.76 -4.28
CA TYR A 804 17.62 35.14 -4.42
C TYR A 804 17.65 33.78 -3.76
N LEU A 805 17.01 33.64 -2.60
CA LEU A 805 17.05 32.47 -1.77
C LEU A 805 16.15 31.33 -2.31
N LEU A 806 15.20 31.63 -3.18
CA LEU A 806 14.35 30.65 -3.86
C LEU A 806 14.89 30.21 -5.24
N LEU A 807 15.92 30.84 -5.77
CA LEU A 807 16.58 30.43 -7.02
C LEU A 807 17.08 28.96 -7.01
N PRO A 808 17.52 28.40 -5.88
CA PRO A 808 17.84 26.97 -5.81
C PRO A 808 16.68 26.04 -6.17
N VAL A 809 15.43 26.44 -5.99
CA VAL A 809 14.25 25.59 -6.25
C VAL A 809 14.17 25.18 -7.73
N PRO A 810 14.08 26.10 -8.72
CA PRO A 810 14.11 25.72 -10.12
C PRO A 810 15.38 24.95 -10.52
N LEU A 811 16.51 25.22 -9.88
CA LEU A 811 17.76 24.50 -10.14
C LEU A 811 17.73 23.06 -9.61
N ALA A 812 17.04 22.82 -8.50
CA ALA A 812 16.82 21.47 -7.99
C ALA A 812 15.92 20.66 -8.91
N LEU A 813 14.88 21.27 -9.49
CA LEU A 813 14.00 20.60 -10.45
C LEU A 813 14.77 20.11 -11.70
N VAL A 814 15.83 20.81 -12.10
CA VAL A 814 16.70 20.35 -13.20
C VAL A 814 17.23 18.95 -12.93
N GLY A 815 17.92 18.78 -11.81
CA GLY A 815 18.51 17.47 -11.48
C GLY A 815 17.48 16.41 -11.15
N ALA A 816 16.41 16.77 -10.45
CA ALA A 816 15.33 15.86 -10.12
C ALA A 816 14.70 15.26 -11.38
N PHE A 817 14.27 16.07 -12.33
CA PHE A 817 13.61 15.57 -13.55
C PHE A 817 14.57 14.90 -14.54
N TRP A 818 15.79 15.43 -14.70
CA TRP A 818 16.79 14.76 -15.55
C TRP A 818 17.17 13.39 -14.99
N LEU A 819 17.39 13.25 -13.69
CA LEU A 819 17.74 11.95 -13.11
C LEU A 819 16.56 10.98 -13.20
N THR A 820 15.32 11.44 -12.96
CA THR A 820 14.10 10.64 -13.15
C THR A 820 14.00 10.13 -14.60
N TYR A 821 14.25 10.99 -15.57
CA TYR A 821 14.24 10.63 -17.00
C TYR A 821 15.34 9.61 -17.35
N PHE A 822 16.57 9.82 -16.91
CA PHE A 822 17.69 8.92 -17.21
C PHE A 822 17.55 7.55 -16.57
N LEU A 823 17.00 7.48 -15.38
CA LEU A 823 16.78 6.21 -14.68
C LEU A 823 15.46 5.51 -15.09
N GLY A 824 14.66 6.14 -15.95
CA GLY A 824 13.38 5.60 -16.39
C GLY A 824 12.36 5.40 -15.29
N THR A 825 12.51 6.10 -14.15
CA THR A 825 11.51 6.12 -13.08
C THR A 825 10.42 7.11 -13.44
N GLY A 826 9.15 6.76 -13.21
CA GLY A 826 8.04 7.68 -13.42
C GLY A 826 7.91 8.73 -12.32
N LEU A 827 7.00 9.68 -12.51
CA LEU A 827 6.48 10.55 -11.45
C LEU A 827 5.23 9.92 -10.86
N ASP A 828 5.10 10.01 -9.54
CA ASP A 828 4.00 9.45 -8.76
C ASP A 828 3.77 10.29 -7.49
N VAL A 829 2.84 9.89 -6.66
CA VAL A 829 2.53 10.59 -5.40
C VAL A 829 3.75 10.76 -4.50
N ILE A 830 4.65 9.78 -4.49
CA ILE A 830 5.86 9.80 -3.66
C ILE A 830 6.92 10.74 -4.23
N SER A 831 7.11 10.74 -5.54
CA SER A 831 8.03 11.68 -6.22
C SER A 831 7.54 13.13 -6.11
N VAL A 832 6.22 13.38 -6.14
CA VAL A 832 5.63 14.71 -5.92
C VAL A 832 5.94 15.19 -4.49
N LEU A 833 5.82 14.32 -3.48
CA LEU A 833 6.28 14.63 -2.11
C LEU A 833 7.76 15.05 -2.10
N GLY A 834 8.61 14.32 -2.83
CA GLY A 834 10.03 14.65 -2.98
C GLY A 834 10.26 16.01 -3.62
N VAL A 835 9.54 16.35 -4.67
CA VAL A 835 9.62 17.65 -5.35
C VAL A 835 9.24 18.80 -4.41
N VAL A 836 8.15 18.66 -3.67
CA VAL A 836 7.74 19.67 -2.68
C VAL A 836 8.77 19.80 -1.56
N MET A 837 9.32 18.68 -1.09
CA MET A 837 10.34 18.64 -0.05
C MET A 837 11.62 19.38 -0.48
N LEU A 838 12.02 19.31 -1.75
CA LEU A 838 13.19 20.01 -2.27
C LEU A 838 13.11 21.53 -2.04
N ILE A 839 11.91 22.14 -2.06
CA ILE A 839 11.74 23.58 -1.81
C ILE A 839 12.37 23.97 -0.48
N GLY A 840 12.09 23.22 0.57
CA GLY A 840 12.62 23.47 1.90
C GLY A 840 14.11 23.10 2.06
N LEU A 841 14.51 21.94 1.51
CA LEU A 841 15.88 21.45 1.63
C LEU A 841 16.91 22.33 0.96
N VAL A 842 16.61 22.78 -0.26
CA VAL A 842 17.60 23.52 -1.06
C VAL A 842 17.73 24.98 -0.64
N THR A 843 16.66 25.59 -0.10
CA THR A 843 16.68 26.97 0.38
C THR A 843 17.54 27.14 1.64
N LYS A 844 17.63 26.11 2.48
CA LYS A 844 18.42 26.10 3.71
C LYS A 844 19.90 26.49 3.48
N ASN A 845 20.52 25.89 2.47
CA ASN A 845 21.92 26.17 2.13
C ASN A 845 22.13 27.62 1.66
N ALA A 846 21.20 28.14 0.88
CA ALA A 846 21.22 29.53 0.42
C ALA A 846 21.01 30.51 1.58
N ILE A 847 20.09 30.23 2.52
CA ILE A 847 19.84 31.05 3.72
C ILE A 847 21.12 31.17 4.54
N LEU A 848 21.79 30.06 4.86
CA LEU A 848 23.02 30.03 5.64
C LEU A 848 24.16 30.83 4.97
N LEU A 849 24.27 30.77 3.64
CA LEU A 849 25.27 31.47 2.88
C LEU A 849 25.02 33.00 2.89
N LEU A 850 23.81 33.42 2.56
CA LEU A 850 23.46 34.83 2.45
C LEU A 850 23.32 35.55 3.81
N ASP A 851 22.84 34.88 4.87
CA ASP A 851 22.83 35.44 6.23
C ASP A 851 24.25 35.83 6.65
N PHE A 852 25.22 34.95 6.44
CA PHE A 852 26.61 35.21 6.76
C PHE A 852 27.20 36.33 5.89
N ALA A 853 26.94 36.31 4.57
CA ALA A 853 27.39 37.35 3.65
C ALA A 853 26.83 38.73 4.03
N SER A 854 25.52 38.80 4.37
CA SER A 854 24.85 40.07 4.73
C SER A 854 25.43 40.70 6.00
N ARG A 855 25.86 39.89 6.98
CA ARG A 855 26.57 40.40 8.18
C ARG A 855 27.95 40.93 7.85
N ARG A 856 28.70 40.29 6.97
CA ARG A 856 30.04 40.69 6.54
C ARG A 856 30.03 41.93 5.65
N MET A 857 28.96 42.19 4.93
CA MET A 857 28.78 43.40 4.12
C MET A 857 28.80 44.70 4.94
N ARG A 858 28.60 44.62 6.26
CA ARG A 858 28.73 45.80 7.14
C ARG A 858 30.20 46.23 7.35
N GLU A 859 31.13 45.31 7.11
CA GLU A 859 32.56 45.51 7.38
C GLU A 859 33.40 45.49 6.11
N LYS A 860 32.94 44.88 5.03
CA LYS A 860 33.71 44.62 3.81
C LYS A 860 32.93 44.93 2.54
N PRO A 861 33.60 45.19 1.42
CA PRO A 861 32.94 45.31 0.10
C PRO A 861 32.15 44.04 -0.26
N LEU A 862 31.04 44.22 -0.97
CA LEU A 862 30.10 43.18 -1.34
C LEU A 862 30.77 41.92 -1.95
N LYS A 863 31.71 42.10 -2.88
CA LYS A 863 32.42 41.01 -3.54
C LYS A 863 33.27 40.20 -2.54
N GLU A 864 34.02 40.89 -1.68
CA GLU A 864 34.86 40.24 -0.66
C GLU A 864 34.01 39.53 0.39
N ALA A 865 32.90 40.15 0.84
CA ALA A 865 31.98 39.57 1.79
C ALA A 865 31.37 38.26 1.27
N LEU A 866 31.00 38.20 -0.02
CA LEU A 866 30.47 36.96 -0.66
C LEU A 866 31.51 35.88 -0.77
N VAL A 867 32.75 36.20 -1.17
CA VAL A 867 33.83 35.20 -1.30
C VAL A 867 34.25 34.68 0.08
N GLU A 868 34.29 35.52 1.09
CA GLU A 868 34.60 35.09 2.47
C GLU A 868 33.47 34.20 3.03
N ALA A 869 32.21 34.59 2.81
CA ALA A 869 31.07 33.76 3.18
C ALA A 869 31.13 32.37 2.52
N ALA A 870 31.45 32.32 1.23
CA ALA A 870 31.62 31.12 0.46
C ALA A 870 32.73 30.22 1.04
N ARG A 871 33.91 30.78 1.38
CA ARG A 871 35.01 30.00 2.00
C ARG A 871 34.61 29.38 3.34
N LEU A 872 33.93 30.13 4.19
CA LEU A 872 33.60 29.69 5.54
C LEU A 872 32.40 28.75 5.55
N ARG A 873 31.46 28.89 4.61
CA ARG A 873 30.20 28.09 4.59
C ARG A 873 30.25 26.87 3.67
N LEU A 874 31.27 26.72 2.79
CA LEU A 874 31.34 25.56 1.90
C LEU A 874 31.40 24.25 2.66
N ARG A 875 32.19 24.17 3.74
CA ARG A 875 32.36 22.93 4.53
C ARG A 875 31.03 22.47 5.16
N PRO A 876 30.28 23.32 5.92
CA PRO A 876 28.95 22.98 6.39
C PRO A 876 27.99 22.56 5.28
N ILE A 877 27.95 23.30 4.16
CA ILE A 877 27.07 22.99 3.02
C ILE A 877 27.41 21.61 2.42
N LEU A 878 28.68 21.29 2.28
CA LEU A 878 29.11 19.97 1.79
C LEU A 878 28.73 18.85 2.76
N MET A 879 28.86 19.08 4.07
CA MET A 879 28.49 18.08 5.09
C MET A 879 26.99 17.78 4.99
N THR A 880 26.14 18.83 5.04
CA THR A 880 24.68 18.66 4.98
C THR A 880 24.22 18.08 3.65
N THR A 881 24.82 18.49 2.55
CA THR A 881 24.48 17.89 1.25
C THR A 881 24.87 16.41 1.19
N LEU A 882 26.08 16.07 1.64
CA LEU A 882 26.54 14.68 1.64
C LEU A 882 25.69 13.78 2.54
N THR A 883 25.23 14.28 3.71
CA THR A 883 24.30 13.51 4.55
C THR A 883 23.02 13.16 3.82
N VAL A 884 22.39 14.12 3.12
CA VAL A 884 21.18 13.89 2.35
C VAL A 884 21.43 13.00 1.14
N LEU A 885 22.52 13.20 0.40
CA LEU A 885 22.88 12.36 -0.76
C LEU A 885 23.11 10.90 -0.35
N ILE A 886 23.82 10.67 0.75
CA ILE A 886 24.11 9.30 1.25
C ILE A 886 22.84 8.58 1.69
N ILE A 887 21.90 9.28 2.31
CA ILE A 887 20.59 8.70 2.68
C ILE A 887 19.75 8.38 1.44
N SER A 888 19.85 9.20 0.40
CA SER A 888 19.15 8.94 -0.86
C SER A 888 19.64 7.67 -1.57
N LEU A 889 20.90 7.24 -1.34
CA LEU A 889 21.46 6.04 -1.98
C LEU A 889 20.77 4.73 -1.56
N PRO A 890 20.53 4.41 -0.28
CA PRO A 890 19.73 3.25 0.10
C PRO A 890 18.32 3.29 -0.49
N LEU A 891 17.66 4.45 -0.50
CA LEU A 891 16.33 4.62 -1.11
C LEU A 891 16.36 4.34 -2.62
N LEU A 892 17.43 4.75 -3.31
CA LEU A 892 17.61 4.52 -4.75
C LEU A 892 17.96 3.06 -5.08
N LEU A 893 18.87 2.46 -4.30
CA LEU A 893 19.49 1.17 -4.55
C LEU A 893 18.79 0.00 -3.85
N GLY A 894 17.82 0.28 -2.98
CA GLY A 894 17.10 -0.73 -2.21
C GLY A 894 16.52 -1.83 -3.08
N ALA A 895 16.80 -3.09 -2.73
CA ALA A 895 16.37 -4.27 -3.47
C ALA A 895 15.29 -5.08 -2.73
N GLY A 896 14.87 -4.64 -1.54
CA GLY A 896 13.88 -5.31 -0.71
C GLY A 896 12.44 -5.12 -1.18
N GLU A 897 11.53 -5.76 -0.47
CA GLU A 897 10.07 -5.59 -0.67
C GLU A 897 9.65 -4.12 -0.48
N GLY A 898 8.84 -3.59 -1.39
CA GLY A 898 8.38 -2.20 -1.35
C GLY A 898 9.45 -1.15 -1.68
N SER A 899 10.64 -1.54 -2.16
CA SER A 899 11.67 -0.60 -2.62
C SER A 899 11.19 0.27 -3.77
N GLU A 900 10.26 -0.23 -4.60
CA GLU A 900 9.66 0.52 -5.70
C GLU A 900 8.91 1.77 -5.23
N TYR A 901 8.31 1.73 -4.03
CA TYR A 901 7.65 2.91 -3.46
C TYR A 901 8.64 3.96 -2.94
N ARG A 902 9.85 3.53 -2.52
CA ARG A 902 10.87 4.42 -1.96
C ARG A 902 11.79 5.03 -3.01
N ARG A 903 12.03 4.28 -4.09
CA ARG A 903 12.95 4.66 -5.16
C ARG A 903 12.64 5.99 -5.83
N PRO A 904 11.39 6.33 -6.19
CA PRO A 904 11.06 7.63 -6.80
C PRO A 904 11.45 8.81 -5.94
N LEU A 905 11.24 8.73 -4.62
CA LEU A 905 11.67 9.74 -3.67
C LEU A 905 13.21 9.88 -3.65
N GLY A 906 13.92 8.74 -3.56
CA GLY A 906 15.38 8.73 -3.58
C GLY A 906 15.96 9.37 -4.83
N VAL A 907 15.39 9.11 -6.00
CA VAL A 907 15.79 9.71 -7.28
C VAL A 907 15.62 11.22 -7.29
N VAL A 908 14.43 11.69 -6.89
CA VAL A 908 14.10 13.12 -6.86
C VAL A 908 15.02 13.88 -5.89
N ILE A 909 15.22 13.34 -4.68
CA ILE A 909 16.09 13.96 -3.68
C ILE A 909 17.54 13.97 -4.16
N LEU A 910 18.07 12.84 -4.63
CA LEU A 910 19.44 12.73 -5.10
C LEU A 910 19.71 13.69 -6.26
N GLY A 911 18.89 13.67 -7.28
CA GLY A 911 19.02 14.53 -8.45
C GLY A 911 18.88 16.01 -8.08
N GLY A 912 17.84 16.35 -7.32
CA GLY A 912 17.56 17.71 -6.91
C GLY A 912 18.62 18.32 -6.00
N MET A 913 19.09 17.56 -5.01
CA MET A 913 20.15 18.03 -4.11
C MET A 913 21.49 18.18 -4.81
N LEU A 914 21.84 17.26 -5.71
CA LEU A 914 23.10 17.33 -6.46
C LEU A 914 23.14 18.56 -7.35
N SER A 915 22.12 18.75 -8.20
CA SER A 915 22.05 19.90 -9.11
C SER A 915 21.93 21.22 -8.35
N SER A 916 21.04 21.26 -7.36
CA SER A 916 20.83 22.44 -6.55
C SER A 916 22.13 22.87 -5.84
N THR A 917 22.83 21.95 -5.16
CA THR A 917 24.06 22.34 -4.42
C THR A 917 25.12 22.86 -5.35
N LEU A 918 25.37 22.19 -6.48
CA LEU A 918 26.36 22.65 -7.44
C LEU A 918 26.03 24.02 -8.04
N LEU A 919 24.78 24.21 -8.45
CA LEU A 919 24.36 25.47 -9.09
C LEU A 919 24.15 26.60 -8.08
N THR A 920 23.58 26.34 -6.91
CA THR A 920 23.33 27.36 -5.87
C THR A 920 24.57 28.05 -5.39
N LEU A 921 25.69 27.33 -5.25
CA LEU A 921 26.98 27.88 -4.85
C LEU A 921 27.47 29.00 -5.77
N PHE A 922 27.05 29.01 -7.03
CA PHE A 922 27.39 30.05 -7.99
C PHE A 922 26.22 31.01 -8.29
N VAL A 923 25.03 30.49 -8.47
CA VAL A 923 23.86 31.24 -8.96
C VAL A 923 23.37 32.24 -7.91
N VAL A 924 23.23 31.80 -6.64
CA VAL A 924 22.75 32.68 -5.58
C VAL A 924 23.68 33.85 -5.31
N PRO A 925 25.01 33.66 -5.13
CA PRO A 925 25.94 34.79 -5.00
C PRO A 925 25.96 35.72 -6.24
N ALA A 926 25.89 35.14 -7.45
CA ALA A 926 25.88 35.89 -8.69
C ALA A 926 24.62 36.76 -8.82
N ALA A 927 23.45 36.21 -8.50
CA ALA A 927 22.16 36.93 -8.51
C ALA A 927 22.18 38.07 -7.48
N PHE A 928 22.61 37.74 -6.27
CA PHE A 928 22.74 38.75 -5.20
C PHE A 928 23.71 39.88 -5.57
N PHE A 929 24.88 39.52 -6.10
CA PHE A 929 25.89 40.52 -6.56
C PHE A 929 25.38 41.40 -7.72
N ALA A 930 24.67 40.79 -8.70
CA ALA A 930 24.14 41.50 -9.87
C ALA A 930 23.11 42.57 -9.48
N VAL A 931 22.23 42.27 -8.51
CA VAL A 931 21.13 43.15 -8.12
C VAL A 931 21.58 44.16 -7.06
N GLU A 932 22.14 43.70 -5.93
CA GLU A 932 22.57 44.57 -4.83
C GLU A 932 23.76 45.47 -5.23
N GLY A 933 24.67 44.97 -6.07
CA GLY A 933 25.76 45.72 -6.62
C GLY A 933 25.31 46.90 -7.53
N ARG A 934 24.20 46.74 -8.28
CA ARG A 934 23.59 47.82 -9.07
C ARG A 934 22.90 48.86 -8.18
N LEU A 935 22.21 48.37 -7.13
CA LEU A 935 21.50 49.26 -6.19
C LEU A 935 22.46 50.10 -5.37
N ALA A 936 23.58 49.52 -4.90
CA ALA A 936 24.65 50.26 -4.21
C ALA A 936 25.27 51.36 -5.12
N ARG A 937 25.43 51.07 -6.42
CA ARG A 937 25.93 52.06 -7.39
C ARG A 937 24.92 53.19 -7.69
N LYS A 938 23.61 52.90 -7.61
CA LYS A 938 22.54 53.90 -7.80
C LYS A 938 22.32 54.73 -6.54
N GLY A 939 22.42 54.13 -5.34
CA GLY A 939 22.30 54.85 -4.05
C GLY A 939 23.47 55.76 -3.68
N GLY A 940 24.65 55.57 -4.28
CA GLY A 940 25.82 56.42 -4.09
C GLY A 940 25.87 57.65 -5.03
N LYS A 941 24.81 57.91 -5.82
CA LYS A 941 24.64 59.07 -6.69
C LYS A 941 23.49 59.99 -6.26
N GLY A 942 22.96 59.85 -5.03
CA GLY A 942 21.98 60.72 -4.44
C GLY A 942 22.48 61.37 -3.17
#